data_d9d766d4ce0bb3c96b5e02534eac5cd3
#
_entry.id   d9d766d4ce0bb3c96b5e02534eac5cd3
#
_cell.length_a   1.000
_cell.length_b   1.000
_cell.length_c   1.000
_cell.angle_alpha   90.00
_cell.angle_beta   90.00
_cell.angle_gamma   90.00
#
_symmetry.space_group_name_H-M   'P 1'
#
loop_
_entity.id
_entity.type
_entity.pdbx_description
1 polymer ?
#
loop_
_entity_poly.entity_id
_entity_poly.type
_entity_poly.pdbx_seq_one_letter_code
_entity_poly.pdbx_strand_id
1 'polypeptide(L)'
;MKLFWLSVGLLTYSFSYAQNQHPLATVDFEEQQHWVDSVYTSLSTKEKIAQLFMVDVFSEKDDKHTNRAQFLIENYGIGGVIFSKGGPYRQAKLTNEFQQAAKVPLLIGMDAEWGLAMRLDSTYAFPWNMTLGAITKPEVVKKVGYQIGKHNKRLGVHINFAPVADLNTNPKNPIIGNRSFGENKERVSQNAIAFMQGMHEAGVLSNAKHFPGHGDTAQDSHKTLPSILFSEERIKEVELYPFKALFDAGVSSVMVAHLNVPSLEKKEALPTTLSQQVVTELLQNELKFKGLVITDALNMKGVSKFSKPGKVDLDAFLAGNDILLISEDIPQAIEEIHQAYVNEIFTENRLAHSVKKILMAKYKAGLHQQQKVEITDLYEDLNTIENEAIEELTFLNAVTLVKNDLGVFPILFTLNKKIAYVSLGDDGGKDFLEMMNIYQEVHQIRVDDNLLTNLKAYDEVIIGHHISSTNPWKSFAFSEEDKNLIDLISKQNSTFLFNFASPYAISDLNSYINIEAIVQVYQNTSIAQKVAAQMLFGAQAVSGKLPVSIRNSFPEGTGFSAKKESIYGYNYPSNLGFDIDELSKIDSIAQEILDEKMAPGFQILVARKGNIVYQKNFGFQTYSKQNPVVDNTIYDLASLTKILGTLPILMMAEEQAYLDLETTKLSDLMQSYADSNKGNLSLKKMLSHYAKLQAWIPFYQNTLNNFDEYYRTTASAEFSIPVTENLFLRSDYKDSIFMQIKESELRTEDEYKYSDLPFYILRDYLEELYGSKMDELTEDFFYSSMGLKNLKYFPLNHFKYNQIAPSEKDTLWRKQIIKGTVHDQGAAMLGGIGGHAGLFGNAEDVAKMMLMYLNGGDYAGKQYLRPSTIDKFNTCYYCEEEVRRGIVFDKPQLEDEGPTCGCLSMKSFGHSGFTGTYAWADPEEEIVYVFLSNRTFPDASNAKLIESNARTRIQEVIYDALLK
;
A
#
# COMPACT_ATOMS: atom_id res chain seq x y z
N MET A 1 -46.12 -5.35 1.32
CA MET A 1 -45.97 -6.82 1.16
C MET A 1 -45.92 -7.30 -0.30
N LYS A 2 -46.62 -6.68 -1.27
CA LYS A 2 -46.55 -7.11 -2.69
C LYS A 2 -45.28 -6.70 -3.46
N LEU A 3 -44.58 -5.64 -3.06
CA LEU A 3 -43.31 -5.24 -3.69
C LEU A 3 -42.08 -6.08 -3.21
N PHE A 4 -42.16 -6.66 -2.01
CA PHE A 4 -41.06 -7.48 -1.47
C PHE A 4 -40.96 -8.84 -2.15
N TRP A 5 -42.07 -9.39 -2.65
CA TRP A 5 -42.06 -10.67 -3.39
C TRP A 5 -41.59 -10.54 -4.85
N LEU A 6 -41.73 -9.35 -5.48
CA LEU A 6 -41.18 -9.13 -6.82
C LEU A 6 -39.65 -8.99 -6.84
N SER A 7 -39.03 -8.37 -5.80
CA SER A 7 -37.59 -8.24 -5.71
C SER A 7 -36.87 -9.55 -5.33
N VAL A 8 -37.52 -10.40 -4.52
CA VAL A 8 -37.00 -11.75 -4.20
C VAL A 8 -37.12 -12.69 -5.40
N GLY A 9 -38.23 -12.59 -6.19
CA GLY A 9 -38.42 -13.37 -7.41
C GLY A 9 -37.41 -13.02 -8.52
N LEU A 10 -37.03 -11.75 -8.66
CA LEU A 10 -36.00 -11.30 -9.63
C LEU A 10 -34.60 -11.71 -9.21
N LEU A 11 -34.25 -11.67 -7.91
CA LEU A 11 -32.97 -12.13 -7.39
C LEU A 11 -32.83 -13.65 -7.50
N THR A 12 -33.86 -14.42 -7.25
CA THR A 12 -33.82 -15.88 -7.42
C THR A 12 -33.78 -16.30 -8.89
N TYR A 13 -34.42 -15.54 -9.80
CA TYR A 13 -34.32 -15.79 -11.25
C TYR A 13 -32.93 -15.46 -11.79
N SER A 14 -32.25 -14.41 -11.30
CA SER A 14 -30.90 -14.05 -11.67
C SER A 14 -29.89 -15.10 -11.16
N PHE A 15 -30.07 -15.65 -9.96
CA PHE A 15 -29.20 -16.71 -9.42
C PHE A 15 -29.40 -18.05 -10.15
N SER A 16 -30.62 -18.39 -10.56
CA SER A 16 -30.89 -19.63 -11.31
C SER A 16 -30.40 -19.59 -12.77
N TYR A 17 -30.27 -18.39 -13.37
CA TYR A 17 -29.74 -18.22 -14.73
C TYR A 17 -28.21 -18.36 -14.78
N ALA A 18 -27.50 -18.02 -13.70
CA ALA A 18 -26.03 -18.14 -13.63
C ALA A 18 -25.54 -19.61 -13.51
N GLN A 19 -26.39 -20.50 -13.01
CA GLN A 19 -26.00 -21.90 -12.72
C GLN A 19 -25.95 -22.85 -13.93
N ASN A 20 -26.34 -22.43 -15.16
CA ASN A 20 -26.40 -23.31 -16.33
C ASN A 20 -25.75 -22.78 -17.62
N GLN A 21 -24.99 -21.69 -17.56
CA GLN A 21 -24.31 -21.21 -18.77
C GLN A 21 -23.03 -22.03 -19.05
N HIS A 22 -22.83 -22.39 -20.34
CA HIS A 22 -21.59 -23.01 -20.81
C HIS A 22 -20.42 -22.02 -20.56
N PRO A 23 -19.27 -22.41 -19.93
CA PRO A 23 -18.22 -21.49 -19.51
C PRO A 23 -17.58 -20.71 -20.67
N LEU A 24 -17.76 -21.17 -21.91
CA LEU A 24 -17.26 -20.51 -23.12
C LEU A 24 -18.36 -19.71 -23.85
N ALA A 25 -19.62 -19.75 -23.42
CA ALA A 25 -20.68 -18.94 -24.02
C ALA A 25 -20.50 -17.44 -23.73
N THR A 26 -20.92 -16.61 -24.69
CA THR A 26 -21.00 -15.16 -24.57
C THR A 26 -22.44 -14.70 -24.44
N VAL A 27 -22.67 -13.44 -24.12
CA VAL A 27 -24.03 -12.87 -24.03
C VAL A 27 -24.73 -12.86 -25.40
N ASP A 28 -23.99 -12.73 -26.48
CA ASP A 28 -24.37 -12.78 -27.88
C ASP A 28 -24.23 -14.21 -28.45
N PHE A 29 -24.73 -15.21 -27.74
CA PHE A 29 -24.52 -16.63 -28.03
C PHE A 29 -24.91 -17.04 -29.46
N GLU A 30 -25.98 -16.51 -30.02
CA GLU A 30 -26.40 -16.80 -31.41
C GLU A 30 -25.37 -16.32 -32.42
N GLU A 31 -24.81 -15.14 -32.26
CA GLU A 31 -23.73 -14.59 -33.10
C GLU A 31 -22.45 -15.41 -32.93
N GLN A 32 -22.12 -15.77 -31.70
CA GLN A 32 -21.01 -16.68 -31.41
C GLN A 32 -21.17 -18.03 -32.17
N GLN A 33 -22.32 -18.68 -32.09
CA GLN A 33 -22.58 -19.96 -32.79
C GLN A 33 -22.50 -19.81 -34.31
N HIS A 34 -23.06 -18.71 -34.84
CA HIS A 34 -22.98 -18.43 -36.28
C HIS A 34 -21.52 -18.27 -36.76
N TRP A 35 -20.72 -17.52 -36.03
CA TRP A 35 -19.28 -17.37 -36.35
C TRP A 35 -18.54 -18.70 -36.23
N VAL A 36 -18.77 -19.48 -35.18
CA VAL A 36 -18.16 -20.78 -34.93
C VAL A 36 -18.48 -21.74 -36.07
N ASP A 37 -19.74 -21.84 -36.50
CA ASP A 37 -20.18 -22.73 -37.57
C ASP A 37 -19.65 -22.31 -38.94
N SER A 38 -19.61 -21.01 -39.21
CA SER A 38 -19.02 -20.44 -40.41
C SER A 38 -17.54 -20.79 -40.54
N VAL A 39 -16.73 -20.53 -39.49
CA VAL A 39 -15.30 -20.85 -39.49
C VAL A 39 -15.10 -22.37 -39.60
N TYR A 40 -15.81 -23.16 -38.80
CA TYR A 40 -15.69 -24.64 -38.82
C TYR A 40 -15.94 -25.20 -40.20
N THR A 41 -16.96 -24.74 -40.91
CA THR A 41 -17.36 -25.22 -42.23
C THR A 41 -16.34 -24.82 -43.33
N SER A 42 -15.63 -23.72 -43.13
CA SER A 42 -14.61 -23.22 -44.08
C SER A 42 -13.29 -24.01 -44.03
N LEU A 43 -13.10 -24.85 -43.00
CA LEU A 43 -11.86 -25.60 -42.77
C LEU A 43 -11.90 -27.03 -43.40
N SER A 44 -10.81 -27.41 -44.03
CA SER A 44 -10.55 -28.83 -44.39
C SER A 44 -10.33 -29.66 -43.12
N THR A 45 -10.43 -31.01 -43.25
CA THR A 45 -10.23 -31.90 -42.10
C THR A 45 -8.85 -31.72 -41.47
N LYS A 46 -7.77 -31.55 -42.25
CA LYS A 46 -6.42 -31.29 -41.72
C LYS A 46 -6.32 -29.96 -41.00
N GLU A 47 -6.95 -28.92 -41.51
CA GLU A 47 -6.99 -27.62 -40.84
C GLU A 47 -7.81 -27.69 -39.54
N LYS A 48 -8.92 -28.43 -39.48
CA LYS A 48 -9.67 -28.70 -38.24
C LYS A 48 -8.80 -29.40 -37.20
N ILE A 49 -8.04 -30.44 -37.63
CA ILE A 49 -7.10 -31.16 -36.77
C ILE A 49 -5.99 -30.20 -36.26
N ALA A 50 -5.47 -29.34 -37.12
CA ALA A 50 -4.43 -28.40 -36.79
C ALA A 50 -4.88 -27.36 -35.72
N GLN A 51 -6.17 -27.03 -35.64
CA GLN A 51 -6.73 -26.18 -34.58
C GLN A 51 -6.55 -26.77 -33.18
N LEU A 52 -6.32 -28.06 -33.03
CA LEU A 52 -6.08 -28.72 -31.74
C LEU A 52 -4.70 -28.36 -31.12
N PHE A 53 -3.75 -27.84 -31.89
CA PHE A 53 -2.36 -27.65 -31.48
C PHE A 53 -2.05 -26.26 -31.01
N MET A 54 -1.35 -26.17 -29.86
CA MET A 54 -0.77 -24.92 -29.34
C MET A 54 0.75 -25.11 -29.16
N VAL A 55 1.54 -24.24 -29.79
CA VAL A 55 3.00 -24.34 -29.96
C VAL A 55 3.71 -23.40 -29.02
N ASP A 56 4.84 -23.83 -28.42
CA ASP A 56 5.70 -22.98 -27.61
C ASP A 56 6.53 -22.00 -28.44
N VAL A 57 6.60 -20.76 -27.98
CA VAL A 57 7.39 -19.67 -28.55
C VAL A 57 8.22 -18.99 -27.48
N PHE A 58 9.52 -18.83 -27.77
CA PHE A 58 10.48 -18.10 -26.94
C PHE A 58 10.87 -16.83 -27.70
N SER A 59 10.35 -15.68 -27.29
CA SER A 59 10.61 -14.42 -27.99
C SER A 59 12.05 -13.90 -27.82
N GLU A 60 12.87 -14.57 -27.02
CA GLU A 60 14.30 -14.31 -26.86
C GLU A 60 15.19 -15.12 -27.80
N LYS A 61 14.63 -16.14 -28.48
CA LYS A 61 15.38 -17.01 -29.39
C LYS A 61 15.52 -16.38 -30.78
N ASP A 62 16.37 -17.01 -31.60
CA ASP A 62 16.69 -16.60 -32.96
C ASP A 62 15.54 -16.76 -33.96
N ASP A 63 15.71 -16.20 -35.15
CA ASP A 63 14.75 -16.25 -36.24
C ASP A 63 14.44 -17.71 -36.67
N LYS A 64 15.35 -18.67 -36.51
CA LYS A 64 15.10 -20.07 -36.81
C LYS A 64 13.97 -20.62 -35.95
N HIS A 65 13.92 -20.25 -34.68
CA HIS A 65 12.86 -20.68 -33.77
C HIS A 65 11.52 -20.02 -34.10
N THR A 66 11.51 -18.71 -34.31
CA THR A 66 10.28 -17.98 -34.64
C THR A 66 9.73 -18.33 -36.01
N ASN A 67 10.61 -18.50 -37.01
CA ASN A 67 10.25 -18.99 -38.34
C ASN A 67 9.65 -20.41 -38.36
N ARG A 68 10.02 -21.28 -37.40
CA ARG A 68 9.34 -22.57 -37.23
C ARG A 68 7.88 -22.38 -36.82
N ALA A 69 7.61 -21.52 -35.85
CA ALA A 69 6.23 -21.23 -35.46
C ALA A 69 5.45 -20.58 -36.63
N GLN A 70 6.05 -19.60 -37.31
CA GLN A 70 5.48 -18.98 -38.51
C GLN A 70 5.13 -20.02 -39.59
N PHE A 71 6.03 -20.92 -39.88
CA PHE A 71 5.82 -22.03 -40.85
C PHE A 71 4.62 -22.92 -40.47
N LEU A 72 4.47 -23.28 -39.18
CA LEU A 72 3.33 -24.08 -38.71
C LEU A 72 2.00 -23.31 -38.83
N ILE A 73 2.02 -22.01 -38.59
CA ILE A 73 0.85 -21.14 -38.74
C ILE A 73 0.41 -21.06 -40.20
N GLU A 74 1.34 -20.77 -41.13
CA GLU A 74 1.04 -20.53 -42.54
C GLU A 74 0.68 -21.84 -43.30
N ASN A 75 1.37 -22.94 -43.01
CA ASN A 75 1.24 -24.18 -43.82
C ASN A 75 0.30 -25.21 -43.22
N TYR A 76 0.08 -25.19 -41.90
CA TYR A 76 -0.82 -26.12 -41.21
C TYR A 76 -2.06 -25.46 -40.61
N GLY A 77 -2.00 -24.19 -40.29
CA GLY A 77 -3.13 -23.46 -39.66
C GLY A 77 -3.35 -23.89 -38.20
N ILE A 78 -2.29 -23.96 -37.39
CA ILE A 78 -2.38 -24.33 -35.96
C ILE A 78 -3.31 -23.41 -35.17
N GLY A 79 -3.89 -23.96 -34.08
CA GLY A 79 -4.91 -23.26 -33.28
C GLY A 79 -4.41 -22.15 -32.37
N GLY A 80 -3.17 -22.24 -31.91
CA GLY A 80 -2.64 -21.25 -30.97
C GLY A 80 -1.14 -21.35 -30.74
N VAL A 81 -0.62 -20.37 -29.97
CA VAL A 81 0.76 -20.36 -29.49
C VAL A 81 0.78 -20.02 -27.98
N ILE A 82 1.77 -20.55 -27.25
CA ILE A 82 2.08 -20.21 -25.88
C ILE A 82 3.45 -19.54 -25.82
N PHE A 83 3.54 -18.36 -25.22
CA PHE A 83 4.82 -17.69 -24.98
C PHE A 83 5.42 -18.18 -23.67
N SER A 84 6.60 -18.82 -23.77
CA SER A 84 7.24 -19.48 -22.64
C SER A 84 8.39 -18.70 -22.03
N LYS A 85 9.01 -17.74 -22.78
CA LYS A 85 10.09 -16.89 -22.28
C LYS A 85 10.41 -15.73 -23.24
N GLY A 86 10.92 -14.60 -22.70
CA GLY A 86 11.42 -13.48 -23.48
C GLY A 86 11.11 -12.12 -22.89
N GLY A 87 10.72 -11.14 -23.71
CA GLY A 87 10.38 -9.78 -23.28
C GLY A 87 9.08 -9.27 -23.92
N PRO A 88 8.38 -8.35 -23.27
CA PRO A 88 7.04 -7.93 -23.69
C PRO A 88 7.01 -7.29 -25.09
N TYR A 89 7.97 -6.45 -25.42
CA TYR A 89 8.06 -5.81 -26.73
C TYR A 89 8.24 -6.85 -27.87
N ARG A 90 9.17 -7.80 -27.70
CA ARG A 90 9.43 -8.86 -28.66
C ARG A 90 8.21 -9.76 -28.83
N GLN A 91 7.52 -10.09 -27.73
CA GLN A 91 6.29 -10.86 -27.78
C GLN A 91 5.17 -10.12 -28.51
N ALA A 92 4.92 -8.84 -28.19
CA ALA A 92 3.89 -8.05 -28.83
C ALA A 92 4.08 -7.99 -30.36
N LYS A 93 5.33 -7.80 -30.82
CA LYS A 93 5.69 -7.80 -32.23
C LYS A 93 5.39 -9.15 -32.89
N LEU A 94 5.86 -10.25 -32.30
CA LEU A 94 5.59 -11.62 -32.80
C LEU A 94 4.09 -11.93 -32.78
N THR A 95 3.35 -11.54 -31.74
CA THR A 95 1.90 -11.72 -31.68
C THR A 95 1.22 -11.05 -32.88
N ASN A 96 1.60 -9.82 -33.21
CA ASN A 96 1.04 -9.10 -34.36
C ASN A 96 1.39 -9.79 -35.70
N GLU A 97 2.64 -10.24 -35.86
CA GLU A 97 3.11 -10.95 -37.06
C GLU A 97 2.37 -12.27 -37.23
N PHE A 98 2.26 -13.08 -36.19
CA PHE A 98 1.58 -14.38 -36.21
C PHE A 98 0.08 -14.25 -36.44
N GLN A 99 -0.58 -13.26 -35.79
CA GLN A 99 -2.01 -13.03 -36.03
C GLN A 99 -2.29 -12.57 -37.48
N GLN A 100 -1.39 -11.80 -38.09
CA GLN A 100 -1.51 -11.39 -39.49
C GLN A 100 -1.36 -12.54 -40.45
N ALA A 101 -0.50 -13.54 -40.15
CA ALA A 101 -0.25 -14.72 -40.97
C ALA A 101 -1.34 -15.79 -40.83
N ALA A 102 -2.05 -15.83 -39.71
CA ALA A 102 -3.02 -16.87 -39.40
C ALA A 102 -4.32 -16.72 -40.19
N LYS A 103 -4.76 -17.83 -40.84
CA LYS A 103 -6.08 -17.92 -41.53
C LYS A 103 -7.25 -17.87 -40.52
N VAL A 104 -7.09 -18.56 -39.38
CA VAL A 104 -8.01 -18.47 -38.22
C VAL A 104 -7.23 -17.84 -37.09
N PRO A 105 -7.71 -16.79 -36.44
CA PRO A 105 -6.97 -16.09 -35.38
C PRO A 105 -6.45 -17.06 -34.31
N LEU A 106 -5.21 -16.84 -33.89
CA LEU A 106 -4.53 -17.72 -32.92
C LEU A 106 -4.99 -17.44 -31.50
N LEU A 107 -5.24 -18.48 -30.72
CA LEU A 107 -5.38 -18.37 -29.27
C LEU A 107 -3.98 -18.24 -28.66
N ILE A 108 -3.68 -17.09 -28.08
CA ILE A 108 -2.39 -16.81 -27.42
C ILE A 108 -2.52 -17.16 -25.93
N GLY A 109 -1.65 -18.07 -25.47
CA GLY A 109 -1.60 -18.52 -24.10
C GLY A 109 -0.31 -18.13 -23.38
N MET A 110 -0.34 -18.10 -22.06
CA MET A 110 0.82 -17.91 -21.19
C MET A 110 0.58 -18.50 -19.80
N ASP A 111 1.66 -18.99 -19.16
CA ASP A 111 1.69 -19.21 -17.72
C ASP A 111 2.05 -17.88 -17.05
N ALA A 112 1.10 -17.24 -16.43
CA ALA A 112 1.27 -15.97 -15.71
C ALA A 112 0.64 -16.05 -14.31
N GLU A 113 1.06 -17.05 -13.49
CA GLU A 113 0.50 -17.31 -12.15
C GLU A 113 0.71 -16.15 -11.20
N TRP A 114 1.86 -15.46 -11.30
CA TRP A 114 2.18 -14.21 -10.60
C TRP A 114 2.47 -13.06 -11.59
N GLY A 115 1.72 -13.03 -12.68
CA GLY A 115 1.86 -12.05 -13.74
C GLY A 115 2.85 -12.46 -14.83
N LEU A 116 3.03 -11.55 -15.79
CA LEU A 116 3.87 -11.76 -16.96
C LEU A 116 5.34 -12.06 -16.60
N ALA A 117 5.81 -11.57 -15.46
CA ALA A 117 7.18 -11.79 -14.96
C ALA A 117 7.53 -13.25 -14.71
N MET A 118 6.53 -14.14 -14.64
CA MET A 118 6.80 -15.60 -14.66
C MET A 118 7.52 -16.05 -15.94
N ARG A 119 7.32 -15.33 -17.04
CA ARG A 119 7.82 -15.70 -18.37
C ARG A 119 8.62 -14.60 -19.07
N LEU A 120 8.37 -13.36 -18.74
CA LEU A 120 8.92 -12.21 -19.45
C LEU A 120 9.79 -11.36 -18.54
N ASP A 121 10.93 -10.90 -19.06
CA ASP A 121 11.73 -9.87 -18.45
C ASP A 121 10.99 -8.51 -18.44
N SER A 122 11.47 -7.57 -17.65
CA SER A 122 11.03 -6.17 -17.65
C SER A 122 9.50 -5.97 -17.43
N THR A 123 8.86 -6.90 -16.73
CA THR A 123 7.46 -6.82 -16.34
C THR A 123 7.29 -7.00 -14.84
N TYR A 124 6.20 -6.49 -14.29
CA TYR A 124 5.94 -6.54 -12.86
C TYR A 124 5.64 -7.96 -12.36
N ALA A 125 6.28 -8.35 -11.24
CA ALA A 125 6.05 -9.63 -10.56
C ALA A 125 5.11 -9.43 -9.38
N PHE A 126 3.91 -10.00 -9.45
CA PHE A 126 2.95 -10.02 -8.34
C PHE A 126 3.32 -11.09 -7.30
N PRO A 127 2.78 -10.99 -6.06
CA PRO A 127 3.01 -12.01 -5.04
C PRO A 127 2.57 -13.42 -5.47
N TRP A 128 3.30 -14.42 -4.97
CA TRP A 128 3.01 -15.83 -5.25
C TRP A 128 1.71 -16.30 -4.60
N ASN A 129 1.13 -17.38 -5.12
CA ASN A 129 -0.13 -17.92 -4.61
C ASN A 129 -0.06 -18.33 -3.13
N MET A 130 1.09 -18.77 -2.61
CA MET A 130 1.26 -19.05 -1.18
C MET A 130 1.05 -17.79 -0.32
N THR A 131 1.49 -16.63 -0.78
CA THR A 131 1.22 -15.34 -0.14
C THR A 131 -0.27 -14.99 -0.22
N LEU A 132 -0.87 -15.15 -1.40
CA LEU A 132 -2.31 -14.93 -1.62
C LEU A 132 -3.17 -15.87 -0.76
N GLY A 133 -2.69 -17.11 -0.52
CA GLY A 133 -3.35 -18.10 0.32
C GLY A 133 -3.50 -17.68 1.79
N ALA A 134 -2.65 -16.78 2.27
CA ALA A 134 -2.73 -16.26 3.63
C ALA A 134 -3.85 -15.21 3.81
N ILE A 135 -4.38 -14.69 2.72
CA ILE A 135 -5.42 -13.64 2.71
C ILE A 135 -6.77 -14.25 3.04
N THR A 136 -7.48 -13.63 3.98
CA THR A 136 -8.84 -14.04 4.40
C THR A 136 -9.96 -13.29 3.65
N LYS A 137 -9.60 -12.29 2.85
CA LYS A 137 -10.51 -11.42 2.09
C LYS A 137 -10.38 -11.71 0.59
N PRO A 138 -11.27 -12.55 -0.01
CA PRO A 138 -11.17 -12.95 -1.41
C PRO A 138 -11.17 -11.78 -2.41
N GLU A 139 -11.77 -10.64 -2.05
CA GLU A 139 -11.79 -9.44 -2.89
C GLU A 139 -10.39 -8.87 -3.17
N VAL A 140 -9.42 -9.08 -2.26
CA VAL A 140 -8.02 -8.68 -2.49
C VAL A 140 -7.38 -9.60 -3.54
N VAL A 141 -7.60 -10.92 -3.43
CA VAL A 141 -7.12 -11.90 -4.41
C VAL A 141 -7.73 -11.65 -5.79
N LYS A 142 -9.02 -11.25 -5.83
CA LYS A 142 -9.70 -10.87 -7.07
C LYS A 142 -9.03 -9.67 -7.74
N LYS A 143 -8.63 -8.64 -6.97
CA LYS A 143 -7.89 -7.48 -7.52
C LYS A 143 -6.55 -7.88 -8.13
N VAL A 144 -5.80 -8.78 -7.50
CA VAL A 144 -4.56 -9.33 -8.07
C VAL A 144 -4.84 -10.04 -9.39
N GLY A 145 -5.84 -10.94 -9.43
CA GLY A 145 -6.25 -11.63 -10.66
C GLY A 145 -6.69 -10.67 -11.76
N TYR A 146 -7.40 -9.59 -11.42
CA TYR A 146 -7.81 -8.56 -12.36
C TYR A 146 -6.61 -7.82 -12.97
N GLN A 147 -5.64 -7.40 -12.15
CA GLN A 147 -4.46 -6.68 -12.64
C GLN A 147 -3.57 -7.57 -13.51
N ILE A 148 -3.36 -8.82 -13.12
CA ILE A 148 -2.68 -9.82 -13.96
C ILE A 148 -3.44 -10.00 -15.28
N GLY A 149 -4.77 -10.07 -15.25
CA GLY A 149 -5.63 -10.13 -16.43
C GLY A 149 -5.45 -8.92 -17.34
N LYS A 150 -5.42 -7.69 -16.79
CA LYS A 150 -5.14 -6.45 -17.56
C LYS A 150 -3.79 -6.54 -18.29
N HIS A 151 -2.73 -6.98 -17.61
CA HIS A 151 -1.42 -7.13 -18.21
C HIS A 151 -1.43 -8.17 -19.34
N ASN A 152 -2.08 -9.31 -19.13
CA ASN A 152 -2.27 -10.32 -20.18
C ASN A 152 -3.02 -9.74 -21.38
N LYS A 153 -4.14 -9.07 -21.15
CA LYS A 153 -4.96 -8.43 -22.20
C LYS A 153 -4.16 -7.36 -22.97
N ARG A 154 -3.40 -6.51 -22.26
CA ARG A 154 -2.56 -5.46 -22.83
C ARG A 154 -1.50 -6.03 -23.79
N LEU A 155 -1.00 -7.24 -23.50
CA LEU A 155 0.01 -7.92 -24.29
C LEU A 155 -0.60 -8.88 -25.35
N GLY A 156 -1.92 -8.92 -25.51
CA GLY A 156 -2.62 -9.78 -26.46
C GLY A 156 -2.63 -11.25 -26.06
N VAL A 157 -2.49 -11.56 -24.77
CA VAL A 157 -2.68 -12.92 -24.24
C VAL A 157 -4.16 -13.14 -23.95
N HIS A 158 -4.72 -14.20 -24.51
CA HIS A 158 -6.16 -14.51 -24.48
C HIS A 158 -6.53 -15.51 -23.39
N ILE A 159 -5.58 -16.41 -23.03
CA ILE A 159 -5.76 -17.42 -21.99
C ILE A 159 -4.53 -17.43 -21.06
N ASN A 160 -4.75 -17.28 -19.77
CA ASN A 160 -3.73 -17.49 -18.74
C ASN A 160 -3.90 -18.90 -18.15
N PHE A 161 -2.83 -19.70 -18.14
CA PHE A 161 -2.81 -21.00 -17.48
C PHE A 161 -2.69 -20.84 -15.96
N ALA A 162 -3.72 -20.24 -15.38
CA ALA A 162 -3.97 -19.99 -13.96
C ALA A 162 -5.49 -19.91 -13.71
N PRO A 163 -5.97 -20.18 -12.49
CA PRO A 163 -5.24 -20.44 -11.25
C PRO A 163 -4.76 -21.87 -11.06
N VAL A 164 -3.76 -22.04 -10.16
CA VAL A 164 -3.35 -23.32 -9.63
C VAL A 164 -4.38 -23.77 -8.59
N ALA A 165 -5.01 -24.93 -8.80
CA ALA A 165 -6.01 -25.52 -7.91
C ALA A 165 -5.44 -26.65 -7.02
N ASP A 166 -4.16 -26.97 -7.19
CA ASP A 166 -3.47 -28.01 -6.43
C ASP A 166 -3.37 -27.64 -4.94
N LEU A 167 -3.71 -28.62 -4.07
CA LEU A 167 -3.55 -28.51 -2.62
C LEU A 167 -2.14 -28.91 -2.22
N ASN A 168 -1.37 -28.02 -1.59
CA ASN A 168 0.02 -28.34 -1.20
C ASN A 168 0.05 -29.13 0.13
N THR A 169 -0.47 -30.36 0.11
CA THR A 169 -0.53 -31.25 1.27
C THR A 169 0.83 -31.88 1.64
N ASN A 170 1.78 -31.85 0.69
CA ASN A 170 3.14 -32.34 0.90
C ASN A 170 4.15 -31.17 0.93
N PRO A 171 4.71 -30.83 2.11
CA PRO A 171 5.72 -29.75 2.23
C PRO A 171 6.99 -29.95 1.38
N LYS A 172 7.25 -31.23 0.96
CA LYS A 172 8.41 -31.60 0.15
C LYS A 172 8.12 -31.59 -1.36
N ASN A 173 6.93 -31.16 -1.77
CA ASN A 173 6.60 -31.07 -3.19
C ASN A 173 7.54 -30.08 -3.91
N PRO A 174 8.34 -30.54 -4.90
CA PRO A 174 9.33 -29.69 -5.54
C PRO A 174 8.75 -28.79 -6.65
N ILE A 175 7.49 -29.00 -7.05
CA ILE A 175 6.88 -28.37 -8.21
C ILE A 175 5.80 -27.35 -7.82
N ILE A 176 4.93 -27.72 -6.89
CA ILE A 176 3.78 -26.88 -6.49
C ILE A 176 4.22 -25.85 -5.44
N GLY A 177 4.54 -26.25 -4.23
CA GLY A 177 5.12 -25.36 -3.21
C GLY A 177 4.45 -23.97 -3.16
N ASN A 178 5.25 -22.93 -3.40
CA ASN A 178 4.79 -21.53 -3.40
C ASN A 178 3.76 -21.19 -4.50
N ARG A 179 3.53 -22.07 -5.48
CA ARG A 179 2.52 -21.92 -6.54
C ARG A 179 1.10 -22.25 -6.06
N SER A 180 0.93 -22.98 -4.94
CA SER A 180 -0.38 -23.30 -4.36
C SER A 180 -0.87 -22.17 -3.46
N PHE A 181 -2.20 -21.98 -3.38
CA PHE A 181 -2.84 -21.12 -2.36
C PHE A 181 -2.85 -21.74 -0.94
N GLY A 182 -2.36 -23.00 -0.78
CA GLY A 182 -2.27 -23.66 0.53
C GLY A 182 -2.69 -25.13 0.50
N GLU A 183 -3.01 -25.66 1.69
CA GLU A 183 -3.41 -27.06 1.87
C GLU A 183 -4.91 -27.27 2.18
N ASN A 184 -5.62 -26.20 2.59
CA ASN A 184 -7.04 -26.26 2.93
C ASN A 184 -7.89 -26.12 1.66
N LYS A 185 -8.67 -27.17 1.34
CA LYS A 185 -9.45 -27.25 0.10
C LYS A 185 -10.48 -26.13 -0.07
N GLU A 186 -11.13 -25.71 1.02
CA GLU A 186 -12.13 -24.63 1.00
C GLU A 186 -11.48 -23.28 0.70
N ARG A 187 -10.36 -22.96 1.39
CA ARG A 187 -9.62 -21.69 1.21
C ARG A 187 -8.97 -21.63 -0.17
N VAL A 188 -8.34 -22.70 -0.62
CA VAL A 188 -7.76 -22.78 -1.98
C VAL A 188 -8.84 -22.54 -3.02
N SER A 189 -10.02 -23.15 -2.86
CA SER A 189 -11.14 -22.95 -3.77
C SER A 189 -11.60 -21.49 -3.81
N GLN A 190 -11.79 -20.87 -2.64
CA GLN A 190 -12.23 -19.47 -2.54
C GLN A 190 -11.24 -18.53 -3.23
N ASN A 191 -9.94 -18.68 -2.94
CA ASN A 191 -8.91 -17.82 -3.51
C ASN A 191 -8.71 -18.05 -5.01
N ALA A 192 -8.73 -19.31 -5.46
CA ALA A 192 -8.65 -19.65 -6.89
C ALA A 192 -9.85 -19.11 -7.68
N ILE A 193 -11.07 -19.18 -7.13
CA ILE A 193 -12.28 -18.61 -7.74
C ILE A 193 -12.17 -17.08 -7.80
N ALA A 194 -11.73 -16.42 -6.72
CA ALA A 194 -11.58 -14.98 -6.70
C ALA A 194 -10.53 -14.51 -7.74
N PHE A 195 -9.38 -15.18 -7.82
CA PHE A 195 -8.34 -14.94 -8.82
C PHE A 195 -8.88 -15.09 -10.25
N MET A 196 -9.57 -16.20 -10.53
CA MET A 196 -10.23 -16.47 -11.80
C MET A 196 -11.24 -15.38 -12.17
N GLN A 197 -12.08 -14.96 -11.22
CA GLN A 197 -13.09 -13.92 -11.46
C GLN A 197 -12.44 -12.58 -11.84
N GLY A 198 -11.32 -12.24 -11.20
CA GLY A 198 -10.55 -11.05 -11.57
C GLY A 198 -10.04 -11.13 -13.02
N MET A 199 -9.45 -12.25 -13.44
CA MET A 199 -9.01 -12.45 -14.83
C MET A 199 -10.17 -12.37 -15.83
N HIS A 200 -11.32 -13.00 -15.51
CA HIS A 200 -12.51 -12.95 -16.37
C HIS A 200 -13.05 -11.52 -16.52
N GLU A 201 -13.04 -10.73 -15.47
CA GLU A 201 -13.43 -9.32 -15.48
C GLU A 201 -12.51 -8.49 -16.39
N ALA A 202 -11.23 -8.82 -16.45
CA ALA A 202 -10.27 -8.23 -17.39
C ALA A 202 -10.41 -8.75 -18.83
N GLY A 203 -11.29 -9.76 -19.08
CA GLY A 203 -11.53 -10.33 -20.40
C GLY A 203 -10.52 -11.41 -20.83
N VAL A 204 -9.85 -12.08 -19.88
CA VAL A 204 -8.89 -13.16 -20.13
C VAL A 204 -9.47 -14.50 -19.67
N LEU A 205 -9.32 -15.54 -20.50
CA LEU A 205 -9.75 -16.89 -20.18
C LEU A 205 -8.82 -17.50 -19.12
N SER A 206 -9.40 -18.27 -18.20
CA SER A 206 -8.69 -18.93 -17.10
C SER A 206 -8.53 -20.44 -17.31
N ASN A 207 -7.60 -21.03 -16.54
CA ASN A 207 -7.31 -22.47 -16.61
C ASN A 207 -7.05 -23.05 -15.21
N ALA A 208 -7.89 -23.98 -14.76
CA ALA A 208 -7.64 -24.71 -13.51
C ALA A 208 -6.57 -25.79 -13.72
N LYS A 209 -5.52 -25.83 -12.90
CA LYS A 209 -4.42 -26.81 -13.05
C LYS A 209 -3.87 -27.27 -11.70
N HIS A 210 -3.37 -28.52 -11.64
CA HIS A 210 -3.16 -29.54 -12.67
C HIS A 210 -4.04 -30.75 -12.35
N PHE A 211 -5.13 -30.93 -13.08
CA PHE A 211 -6.11 -32.01 -12.85
C PHE A 211 -5.48 -33.39 -12.99
N PRO A 212 -5.78 -34.37 -12.09
CA PRO A 212 -6.72 -34.36 -10.98
C PRO A 212 -6.14 -33.90 -9.62
N GLY A 213 -5.02 -33.19 -9.60
CA GLY A 213 -4.34 -32.67 -8.42
C GLY A 213 -2.89 -33.14 -8.33
N HIS A 214 -1.93 -32.19 -8.28
CA HIS A 214 -0.48 -32.47 -8.29
C HIS A 214 0.19 -32.13 -6.94
N GLY A 215 -0.58 -31.69 -5.95
CA GLY A 215 -0.04 -31.07 -4.74
C GLY A 215 0.63 -32.03 -3.75
N ASP A 216 0.34 -33.33 -3.79
CA ASP A 216 0.94 -34.32 -2.89
C ASP A 216 2.16 -35.08 -3.48
N THR A 217 2.54 -34.80 -4.73
CA THR A 217 3.66 -35.50 -5.36
C THR A 217 5.01 -35.11 -4.74
N ALA A 218 5.93 -36.10 -4.64
CA ALA A 218 7.31 -35.90 -4.19
C ALA A 218 8.33 -35.91 -5.35
N GLN A 219 7.88 -36.02 -6.59
CA GLN A 219 8.70 -36.15 -7.80
C GLN A 219 8.35 -35.09 -8.82
N ASP A 220 9.33 -34.69 -9.62
CA ASP A 220 9.22 -33.72 -10.70
C ASP A 220 8.66 -34.38 -11.98
N SER A 221 7.46 -33.98 -12.42
CA SER A 221 6.80 -34.46 -13.63
C SER A 221 7.55 -34.11 -14.93
N HIS A 222 8.44 -33.13 -14.92
CA HIS A 222 9.33 -32.85 -16.04
C HIS A 222 10.41 -33.92 -16.25
N LYS A 223 10.70 -34.72 -15.23
CA LYS A 223 11.77 -35.73 -15.25
C LYS A 223 11.25 -37.18 -15.23
N THR A 224 10.12 -37.42 -14.56
CA THR A 224 9.55 -38.73 -14.32
C THR A 224 8.02 -38.68 -14.43
N LEU A 225 7.34 -39.82 -14.34
CA LEU A 225 5.88 -39.89 -14.17
C LEU A 225 5.57 -40.02 -12.66
N PRO A 226 5.14 -38.91 -11.98
CA PRO A 226 4.84 -38.96 -10.57
C PRO A 226 3.61 -39.80 -10.29
N SER A 227 3.59 -40.48 -9.13
CA SER A 227 2.47 -41.34 -8.72
C SER A 227 1.73 -40.77 -7.52
N ILE A 228 0.40 -40.82 -7.57
CA ILE A 228 -0.51 -40.51 -6.43
C ILE A 228 -1.18 -41.83 -6.03
N LEU A 229 -0.91 -42.28 -4.80
CA LEU A 229 -1.30 -43.56 -4.29
C LEU A 229 -2.52 -43.53 -3.36
N PHE A 230 -3.27 -42.46 -3.37
CA PHE A 230 -4.49 -42.31 -2.56
C PHE A 230 -5.64 -43.17 -3.12
N SER A 231 -6.61 -43.48 -2.25
CA SER A 231 -7.86 -44.08 -2.66
C SER A 231 -8.67 -43.11 -3.54
N GLU A 232 -9.56 -43.64 -4.34
CA GLU A 232 -10.45 -42.84 -5.20
C GLU A 232 -11.32 -41.90 -4.35
N GLU A 233 -11.82 -42.36 -3.18
CA GLU A 233 -12.62 -41.56 -2.26
C GLU A 233 -11.83 -40.33 -1.76
N ARG A 234 -10.56 -40.55 -1.35
CA ARG A 234 -9.69 -39.46 -0.87
C ARG A 234 -9.46 -38.44 -1.96
N ILE A 235 -9.19 -38.90 -3.21
CA ILE A 235 -8.99 -37.99 -4.34
C ILE A 235 -10.26 -37.19 -4.62
N LYS A 236 -11.43 -37.83 -4.62
CA LYS A 236 -12.72 -37.17 -4.87
C LYS A 236 -13.10 -36.16 -3.78
N GLU A 237 -12.77 -36.42 -2.53
CA GLU A 237 -13.14 -35.58 -1.40
C GLU A 237 -12.19 -34.40 -1.17
N VAL A 238 -10.92 -34.53 -1.58
CA VAL A 238 -9.90 -33.53 -1.28
C VAL A 238 -9.29 -32.95 -2.56
N GLU A 239 -8.56 -33.74 -3.36
CA GLU A 239 -7.84 -33.23 -4.51
C GLU A 239 -8.77 -32.64 -5.58
N LEU A 240 -9.92 -33.25 -5.82
CA LEU A 240 -10.90 -32.80 -6.82
C LEU A 240 -11.82 -31.68 -6.31
N TYR A 241 -11.83 -31.42 -5.01
CA TYR A 241 -12.73 -30.40 -4.42
C TYR A 241 -12.52 -29.00 -5.02
N PRO A 242 -11.29 -28.45 -5.13
CA PRO A 242 -11.09 -27.15 -5.75
C PRO A 242 -11.43 -27.09 -7.23
N PHE A 243 -11.16 -28.17 -7.97
CA PHE A 243 -11.53 -28.28 -9.40
C PHE A 243 -13.04 -28.20 -9.56
N LYS A 244 -13.80 -28.98 -8.80
CA LYS A 244 -15.25 -28.98 -8.84
C LYS A 244 -15.80 -27.58 -8.50
N ALA A 245 -15.28 -26.93 -7.47
CA ALA A 245 -15.67 -25.57 -7.11
C ALA A 245 -15.41 -24.56 -8.25
N LEU A 246 -14.27 -24.68 -8.93
CA LEU A 246 -13.93 -23.85 -10.11
C LEU A 246 -14.82 -24.15 -11.32
N PHE A 247 -15.19 -25.42 -11.54
CA PHE A 247 -16.11 -25.80 -12.62
C PHE A 247 -17.50 -25.19 -12.39
N ASP A 248 -18.01 -25.30 -11.17
CA ASP A 248 -19.27 -24.70 -10.75
C ASP A 248 -19.25 -23.17 -10.86
N ALA A 249 -18.08 -22.53 -10.63
CA ALA A 249 -17.85 -21.09 -10.77
C ALA A 249 -17.59 -20.63 -12.22
N GLY A 250 -17.51 -21.55 -13.22
CA GLY A 250 -17.42 -21.23 -14.63
C GLY A 250 -16.00 -21.01 -15.17
N VAL A 251 -15.00 -21.71 -14.65
CA VAL A 251 -13.63 -21.68 -15.20
C VAL A 251 -13.62 -22.06 -16.68
N SER A 252 -12.86 -21.33 -17.51
CA SER A 252 -12.89 -21.47 -18.97
C SER A 252 -12.25 -22.76 -19.46
N SER A 253 -11.23 -23.24 -18.77
CA SER A 253 -10.48 -24.44 -19.16
C SER A 253 -9.89 -25.18 -17.97
N VAL A 254 -9.46 -26.41 -18.20
CA VAL A 254 -8.73 -27.26 -17.25
C VAL A 254 -7.51 -27.88 -17.93
N MET A 255 -6.37 -27.89 -17.22
CA MET A 255 -5.15 -28.58 -17.68
C MET A 255 -5.02 -29.95 -17.00
N VAL A 256 -4.87 -30.99 -17.80
CA VAL A 256 -4.71 -32.35 -17.32
C VAL A 256 -3.23 -32.69 -17.19
N ALA A 257 -2.81 -33.01 -15.97
CA ALA A 257 -1.43 -33.36 -15.63
C ALA A 257 -0.99 -34.71 -16.17
N HIS A 258 0.33 -34.93 -16.24
CA HIS A 258 0.93 -36.24 -16.51
C HIS A 258 1.21 -36.95 -15.17
N LEU A 259 0.23 -37.67 -14.65
CA LEU A 259 0.30 -38.39 -13.37
C LEU A 259 -0.08 -39.86 -13.53
N ASN A 260 0.53 -40.72 -12.75
CA ASN A 260 0.09 -42.09 -12.54
C ASN A 260 -0.81 -42.14 -11.31
N VAL A 261 -2.11 -42.43 -11.50
CA VAL A 261 -3.12 -42.48 -10.42
C VAL A 261 -3.85 -43.83 -10.47
N PRO A 262 -3.28 -44.90 -9.87
CA PRO A 262 -3.82 -46.26 -10.01
C PRO A 262 -5.25 -46.45 -9.49
N SER A 263 -5.74 -45.58 -8.61
CA SER A 263 -7.13 -45.63 -8.16
C SER A 263 -8.12 -45.12 -9.20
N LEU A 264 -7.70 -44.19 -10.10
CA LEU A 264 -8.54 -43.66 -11.19
C LEU A 264 -8.33 -44.38 -12.54
N GLU A 265 -7.11 -44.87 -12.80
CA GLU A 265 -6.76 -45.58 -14.04
C GLU A 265 -6.17 -46.96 -13.73
N LYS A 266 -6.81 -48.03 -14.23
CA LYS A 266 -6.41 -49.41 -13.94
C LYS A 266 -5.24 -49.90 -14.81
N LYS A 267 -4.97 -49.22 -15.95
CA LYS A 267 -3.85 -49.56 -16.81
C LYS A 267 -2.57 -49.10 -16.18
N GLU A 268 -1.65 -50.01 -15.93
CA GLU A 268 -0.38 -49.74 -15.25
C GLU A 268 0.40 -48.61 -15.92
N ALA A 269 0.81 -47.60 -15.14
CA ALA A 269 1.62 -46.46 -15.52
C ALA A 269 1.07 -45.67 -16.72
N LEU A 270 -0.23 -45.71 -17.03
CA LEU A 270 -0.83 -44.87 -18.05
C LEU A 270 -0.98 -43.43 -17.48
N PRO A 271 -0.36 -42.43 -18.10
CA PRO A 271 -0.54 -41.04 -17.65
C PRO A 271 -2.01 -40.59 -17.72
N THR A 272 -2.48 -39.86 -16.72
CA THR A 272 -3.86 -39.32 -16.66
C THR A 272 -4.27 -38.59 -17.94
N THR A 273 -3.36 -37.86 -18.56
CA THR A 273 -3.57 -37.17 -19.85
C THR A 273 -3.97 -38.12 -21.00
N LEU A 274 -3.50 -39.36 -20.98
CA LEU A 274 -3.78 -40.36 -22.01
C LEU A 274 -4.90 -41.31 -21.59
N SER A 275 -5.51 -41.13 -20.42
CA SER A 275 -6.55 -41.99 -19.87
C SER A 275 -7.94 -41.51 -20.23
N GLN A 276 -8.69 -42.29 -21.03
CA GLN A 276 -10.10 -42.02 -21.31
C GLN A 276 -10.93 -42.08 -20.03
N GLN A 277 -10.58 -42.96 -19.07
CA GLN A 277 -11.26 -43.08 -17.81
C GLN A 277 -11.15 -41.73 -16.98
N VAL A 278 -10.00 -41.06 -17.05
CA VAL A 278 -9.80 -39.83 -16.30
C VAL A 278 -10.35 -38.62 -17.07
N VAL A 279 -10.08 -38.50 -18.37
CA VAL A 279 -10.43 -37.30 -19.14
C VAL A 279 -11.90 -37.34 -19.59
N THR A 280 -12.37 -38.42 -20.13
CA THR A 280 -13.76 -38.53 -20.60
C THR A 280 -14.71 -38.92 -19.48
N GLU A 281 -14.46 -40.02 -18.79
CA GLU A 281 -15.46 -40.55 -17.85
C GLU A 281 -15.51 -39.73 -16.55
N LEU A 282 -14.37 -39.47 -15.91
CA LEU A 282 -14.35 -38.71 -14.66
C LEU A 282 -14.59 -37.22 -14.91
N LEU A 283 -13.73 -36.55 -15.75
CA LEU A 283 -13.78 -35.10 -15.88
C LEU A 283 -15.02 -34.60 -16.63
N GLN A 284 -15.30 -35.16 -17.80
CA GLN A 284 -16.40 -34.68 -18.65
C GLN A 284 -17.75 -35.28 -18.27
N ASN A 285 -17.84 -36.62 -18.02
CA ASN A 285 -19.10 -37.30 -17.77
C ASN A 285 -19.54 -37.24 -16.31
N GLU A 286 -18.65 -37.50 -15.33
CA GLU A 286 -19.01 -37.51 -13.91
C GLU A 286 -19.03 -36.08 -13.33
N LEU A 287 -17.93 -35.33 -13.50
CA LEU A 287 -17.80 -33.95 -12.98
C LEU A 287 -18.50 -32.91 -13.89
N LYS A 288 -19.01 -33.29 -15.04
CA LYS A 288 -19.79 -32.44 -15.97
C LYS A 288 -19.04 -31.19 -16.48
N PHE A 289 -17.71 -31.24 -16.55
CA PHE A 289 -16.93 -30.12 -17.07
C PHE A 289 -17.21 -29.89 -18.57
N LYS A 290 -17.55 -28.63 -18.92
CA LYS A 290 -17.93 -28.24 -20.29
C LYS A 290 -16.93 -27.33 -20.98
N GLY A 291 -15.95 -26.76 -20.24
CA GLY A 291 -14.91 -25.89 -20.78
C GLY A 291 -13.89 -26.62 -21.65
N LEU A 292 -12.81 -25.92 -22.05
CA LEU A 292 -11.70 -26.53 -22.77
C LEU A 292 -10.90 -27.48 -21.88
N VAL A 293 -10.59 -28.67 -22.40
CA VAL A 293 -9.67 -29.64 -21.78
C VAL A 293 -8.34 -29.57 -22.50
N ILE A 294 -7.30 -29.17 -21.78
CA ILE A 294 -5.96 -28.89 -22.33
C ILE A 294 -4.97 -29.87 -21.70
N THR A 295 -4.08 -30.46 -22.49
CA THR A 295 -3.00 -31.29 -21.94
C THR A 295 -1.97 -30.40 -21.23
N ASP A 296 -1.27 -30.90 -20.23
CA ASP A 296 0.05 -30.40 -19.91
C ASP A 296 1.00 -30.63 -21.10
N ALA A 297 2.22 -30.07 -21.07
CA ALA A 297 3.13 -30.08 -22.21
C ALA A 297 3.53 -31.51 -22.65
N LEU A 298 3.12 -31.90 -23.85
CA LEU A 298 3.31 -33.29 -24.34
C LEU A 298 4.77 -33.69 -24.63
N ASN A 299 5.69 -32.72 -24.66
CA ASN A 299 7.13 -32.99 -24.73
C ASN A 299 7.77 -33.33 -23.37
N MET A 300 7.02 -33.29 -22.25
CA MET A 300 7.52 -33.67 -20.92
C MET A 300 7.81 -35.16 -20.83
N LYS A 301 8.91 -35.55 -20.14
CA LYS A 301 9.36 -36.95 -20.02
C LYS A 301 8.34 -37.88 -19.34
N GLY A 302 7.41 -37.32 -18.56
CA GLY A 302 6.32 -38.05 -17.93
C GLY A 302 5.34 -38.68 -18.91
N VAL A 303 5.23 -38.16 -20.13
CA VAL A 303 4.33 -38.63 -21.17
C VAL A 303 5.04 -38.94 -22.48
N SER A 304 6.04 -38.17 -22.92
CA SER A 304 6.68 -38.29 -24.24
C SER A 304 7.36 -39.66 -24.46
N LYS A 305 7.76 -40.33 -23.39
CA LYS A 305 8.35 -41.67 -23.44
C LYS A 305 7.33 -42.82 -23.54
N PHE A 306 6.04 -42.52 -23.37
CA PHE A 306 5.00 -43.53 -23.34
C PHE A 306 4.70 -44.10 -24.75
N SER A 307 4.78 -43.24 -25.76
CA SER A 307 4.54 -43.59 -27.16
C SER A 307 5.45 -42.75 -28.06
N LYS A 308 5.48 -43.06 -29.38
CA LYS A 308 6.22 -42.27 -30.38
C LYS A 308 5.58 -40.87 -30.58
N PRO A 309 6.37 -39.85 -30.98
CA PRO A 309 5.82 -38.56 -31.40
C PRO A 309 4.69 -38.72 -32.41
N GLY A 310 3.66 -37.93 -32.34
CA GLY A 310 2.42 -38.04 -33.12
C GLY A 310 1.41 -39.05 -32.54
N LYS A 311 1.88 -40.24 -32.13
CA LYS A 311 1.01 -41.26 -31.51
C LYS A 311 0.57 -40.83 -30.08
N VAL A 312 1.43 -40.15 -29.31
CA VAL A 312 1.09 -39.55 -28.02
C VAL A 312 -0.03 -38.53 -28.19
N ASP A 313 0.05 -37.72 -29.23
CA ASP A 313 -0.94 -36.68 -29.55
C ASP A 313 -2.30 -37.31 -29.91
N LEU A 314 -2.30 -38.33 -30.73
CA LEU A 314 -3.51 -39.08 -31.06
C LEU A 314 -4.13 -39.72 -29.81
N ASP A 315 -3.34 -40.36 -28.95
CA ASP A 315 -3.82 -41.02 -27.74
C ASP A 315 -4.41 -39.98 -26.76
N ALA A 316 -3.77 -38.82 -26.62
CA ALA A 316 -4.29 -37.70 -25.82
C ALA A 316 -5.62 -37.15 -26.40
N PHE A 317 -5.73 -36.99 -27.71
CA PHE A 317 -6.98 -36.60 -28.37
C PHE A 317 -8.10 -37.62 -28.17
N LEU A 318 -7.79 -38.90 -28.33
CA LEU A 318 -8.75 -39.98 -28.12
C LEU A 318 -9.19 -40.11 -26.66
N ALA A 319 -8.32 -39.74 -25.70
CA ALA A 319 -8.67 -39.68 -24.28
C ALA A 319 -9.72 -38.63 -23.95
N GLY A 320 -9.87 -37.60 -24.81
CA GLY A 320 -10.90 -36.56 -24.63
C GLY A 320 -10.36 -35.11 -24.54
N ASN A 321 -9.06 -34.90 -24.64
CA ASN A 321 -8.48 -33.55 -24.64
C ASN A 321 -8.89 -32.76 -25.90
N ASP A 322 -9.03 -31.42 -25.75
CA ASP A 322 -9.39 -30.50 -26.82
C ASP A 322 -8.17 -29.81 -27.42
N ILE A 323 -7.22 -29.38 -26.57
CA ILE A 323 -5.97 -28.72 -26.98
C ILE A 323 -4.78 -29.61 -26.58
N LEU A 324 -3.89 -29.81 -27.55
CA LEU A 324 -2.64 -30.55 -27.42
C LEU A 324 -1.49 -29.52 -27.28
N LEU A 325 -0.96 -29.38 -26.07
CA LEU A 325 0.01 -28.35 -25.74
C LEU A 325 1.44 -28.85 -25.95
N ILE A 326 2.26 -28.13 -26.73
CA ILE A 326 3.71 -28.33 -26.92
C ILE A 326 4.03 -29.77 -27.38
N SER A 327 3.45 -30.19 -28.50
CA SER A 327 3.74 -31.48 -29.13
C SER A 327 5.17 -31.54 -29.71
N GLU A 328 5.83 -32.67 -29.66
CA GLU A 328 7.21 -32.84 -30.19
C GLU A 328 7.28 -32.66 -31.70
N ASP A 329 6.33 -33.28 -32.45
CA ASP A 329 6.27 -33.25 -33.93
C ASP A 329 4.83 -33.04 -34.43
N ILE A 330 4.46 -31.77 -34.64
CA ILE A 330 3.10 -31.40 -35.06
C ILE A 330 2.73 -31.87 -36.45
N PRO A 331 3.58 -31.76 -37.49
CA PRO A 331 3.33 -32.35 -38.79
C PRO A 331 2.98 -33.85 -38.73
N GLN A 332 3.76 -34.63 -37.99
CA GLN A 332 3.52 -36.04 -37.78
C GLN A 332 2.23 -36.28 -37.00
N ALA A 333 1.97 -35.49 -35.94
CA ALA A 333 0.77 -35.60 -35.12
C ALA A 333 -0.52 -35.32 -35.94
N ILE A 334 -0.51 -34.29 -36.80
CA ILE A 334 -1.63 -34.00 -37.71
C ILE A 334 -1.88 -35.17 -38.64
N GLU A 335 -0.83 -35.78 -39.20
CA GLU A 335 -0.96 -36.94 -40.10
C GLU A 335 -1.49 -38.18 -39.36
N GLU A 336 -0.98 -38.51 -38.18
CA GLU A 336 -1.47 -39.62 -37.35
C GLU A 336 -2.95 -39.46 -37.00
N ILE A 337 -3.37 -38.28 -36.56
CA ILE A 337 -4.79 -38.02 -36.24
C ILE A 337 -5.64 -38.03 -37.53
N HIS A 338 -5.14 -37.53 -38.67
CA HIS A 338 -5.84 -37.57 -39.93
C HIS A 338 -6.02 -39.01 -40.43
N GLN A 339 -4.98 -39.85 -40.32
CA GLN A 339 -5.10 -41.28 -40.68
C GLN A 339 -6.07 -42.01 -39.76
N ALA A 340 -6.10 -41.72 -38.48
CA ALA A 340 -7.07 -42.26 -37.55
C ALA A 340 -8.51 -41.85 -37.91
N TYR A 341 -8.72 -40.61 -38.39
CA TYR A 341 -10.01 -40.15 -38.92
C TYR A 341 -10.43 -40.90 -40.20
N VAL A 342 -9.53 -41.03 -41.15
CA VAL A 342 -9.78 -41.75 -42.40
C VAL A 342 -10.10 -43.26 -42.17
N ASN A 343 -9.47 -43.83 -41.14
CA ASN A 343 -9.71 -45.21 -40.72
C ASN A 343 -10.91 -45.37 -39.74
N GLU A 344 -11.74 -44.34 -39.56
CA GLU A 344 -12.94 -44.31 -38.72
C GLU A 344 -12.69 -44.71 -37.24
N ILE A 345 -11.45 -44.44 -36.72
CA ILE A 345 -11.12 -44.68 -35.30
C ILE A 345 -11.91 -43.73 -34.41
N PHE A 346 -12.23 -42.55 -34.91
CA PHE A 346 -13.14 -41.59 -34.27
C PHE A 346 -14.01 -40.88 -35.32
N THR A 347 -15.12 -40.29 -34.88
CA THR A 347 -16.13 -39.68 -35.74
C THR A 347 -15.89 -38.18 -35.96
N GLU A 348 -16.48 -37.63 -37.06
CA GLU A 348 -16.54 -36.17 -37.27
C GLU A 348 -17.11 -35.44 -36.03
N ASN A 349 -18.08 -36.03 -35.32
CA ASN A 349 -18.66 -35.40 -34.10
C ASN A 349 -17.61 -35.22 -33.00
N ARG A 350 -16.67 -36.18 -32.85
CA ARG A 350 -15.58 -36.04 -31.87
C ARG A 350 -14.65 -34.88 -32.23
N LEU A 351 -14.30 -34.76 -33.53
CA LEU A 351 -13.46 -33.63 -33.99
C LEU A 351 -14.20 -32.30 -33.87
N ALA A 352 -15.45 -32.27 -34.32
CA ALA A 352 -16.30 -31.10 -34.26
C ALA A 352 -16.48 -30.58 -32.80
N HIS A 353 -16.64 -31.52 -31.85
CA HIS A 353 -16.76 -31.17 -30.43
C HIS A 353 -15.57 -30.32 -29.92
N SER A 354 -14.33 -30.76 -30.17
CA SER A 354 -13.13 -30.06 -29.74
C SER A 354 -12.93 -28.74 -30.51
N VAL A 355 -12.99 -28.80 -31.87
CA VAL A 355 -12.73 -27.61 -32.69
C VAL A 355 -13.75 -26.49 -32.41
N LYS A 356 -15.03 -26.82 -32.26
CA LYS A 356 -16.06 -25.82 -31.96
C LYS A 356 -15.87 -25.20 -30.57
N LYS A 357 -15.45 -25.97 -29.54
CA LYS A 357 -15.07 -25.43 -28.23
C LYS A 357 -13.91 -24.45 -28.33
N ILE A 358 -12.86 -24.80 -29.12
CA ILE A 358 -11.71 -23.89 -29.37
C ILE A 358 -12.19 -22.60 -30.05
N LEU A 359 -13.05 -22.69 -31.06
CA LEU A 359 -13.60 -21.51 -31.74
C LEU A 359 -14.50 -20.68 -30.81
N MET A 360 -15.31 -21.31 -29.96
CA MET A 360 -16.07 -20.60 -28.94
C MET A 360 -15.15 -19.82 -27.99
N ALA A 361 -14.04 -20.41 -27.54
CA ALA A 361 -13.05 -19.75 -26.70
C ALA A 361 -12.38 -18.56 -27.42
N LYS A 362 -12.05 -18.73 -28.72
CA LYS A 362 -11.53 -17.64 -29.55
C LYS A 362 -12.51 -16.48 -29.67
N TYR A 363 -13.79 -16.78 -29.90
CA TYR A 363 -14.84 -15.77 -29.98
C TYR A 363 -14.98 -15.01 -28.64
N LYS A 364 -15.04 -15.76 -27.53
CA LYS A 364 -15.15 -15.19 -26.17
C LYS A 364 -13.95 -14.29 -25.82
N ALA A 365 -12.76 -14.63 -26.32
CA ALA A 365 -11.56 -13.80 -26.18
C ALA A 365 -11.54 -12.55 -27.09
N GLY A 366 -12.57 -12.38 -27.94
CA GLY A 366 -12.68 -11.25 -28.87
C GLY A 366 -11.99 -11.45 -30.23
N LEU A 367 -11.50 -12.66 -30.52
CA LEU A 367 -10.72 -12.95 -31.74
C LEU A 367 -11.57 -13.02 -33.02
N HIS A 368 -12.90 -12.90 -32.94
CA HIS A 368 -13.78 -12.68 -34.08
C HIS A 368 -13.62 -11.27 -34.69
N GLN A 369 -12.99 -10.35 -33.97
CA GLN A 369 -12.60 -9.01 -34.41
C GLN A 369 -11.07 -8.93 -34.50
N GLN A 370 -10.57 -8.22 -35.51
CA GLN A 370 -9.14 -8.06 -35.68
C GLN A 370 -8.58 -7.18 -34.55
N GLN A 371 -7.71 -7.74 -33.72
CA GLN A 371 -7.04 -7.04 -32.62
C GLN A 371 -5.55 -6.98 -32.90
N LYS A 372 -4.97 -5.78 -32.76
CA LYS A 372 -3.53 -5.56 -32.83
C LYS A 372 -3.04 -5.12 -31.47
N VAL A 373 -1.95 -5.72 -31.00
CA VAL A 373 -1.27 -5.26 -29.77
C VAL A 373 -0.57 -3.94 -30.08
N GLU A 374 -0.98 -2.88 -29.39
CA GLU A 374 -0.30 -1.60 -29.47
C GLU A 374 1.04 -1.67 -28.76
N ILE A 375 2.11 -1.19 -29.41
CA ILE A 375 3.49 -1.31 -28.91
C ILE A 375 3.92 -0.05 -28.12
N THR A 376 3.27 1.10 -28.42
CA THR A 376 3.54 2.37 -27.76
C THR A 376 3.23 2.26 -26.26
N ASP A 377 4.07 2.84 -25.41
CA ASP A 377 3.94 2.91 -23.95
C ASP A 377 3.75 1.55 -23.26
N LEU A 378 4.15 0.45 -23.94
CA LEU A 378 3.94 -0.91 -23.45
C LEU A 378 4.65 -1.20 -22.12
N TYR A 379 5.86 -0.65 -21.95
CA TYR A 379 6.63 -0.82 -20.71
C TYR A 379 5.96 -0.06 -19.55
N GLU A 380 5.57 1.16 -19.79
CA GLU A 380 4.91 2.04 -18.84
C GLU A 380 3.57 1.45 -18.37
N ASP A 381 2.75 0.96 -19.31
CA ASP A 381 1.46 0.34 -19.03
C ASP A 381 1.56 -0.96 -18.20
N LEU A 382 2.69 -1.67 -18.31
CA LEU A 382 2.93 -2.92 -17.56
C LEU A 382 3.65 -2.70 -16.23
N ASN A 383 4.14 -1.48 -15.94
CA ASN A 383 4.89 -1.16 -14.71
C ASN A 383 4.34 0.10 -14.03
N THR A 384 3.04 0.14 -13.81
CA THR A 384 2.34 1.26 -13.17
C THR A 384 2.46 1.22 -11.64
N ILE A 385 2.27 2.38 -11.00
CA ILE A 385 2.19 2.50 -9.53
C ILE A 385 1.01 1.68 -8.94
N GLU A 386 -0.02 1.41 -9.73
CA GLU A 386 -1.14 0.56 -9.32
C GLU A 386 -0.70 -0.87 -9.02
N ASN A 387 0.33 -1.38 -9.71
CA ASN A 387 0.91 -2.69 -9.42
C ASN A 387 1.50 -2.74 -8.00
N GLU A 388 2.23 -1.68 -7.63
CA GLU A 388 2.83 -1.53 -6.31
C GLU A 388 1.74 -1.39 -5.22
N ALA A 389 0.68 -0.65 -5.51
CA ALA A 389 -0.46 -0.52 -4.61
C ALA A 389 -1.16 -1.86 -4.35
N ILE A 390 -1.33 -2.68 -5.39
CA ILE A 390 -1.93 -4.01 -5.27
C ILE A 390 -0.99 -4.98 -4.52
N GLU A 391 0.33 -4.90 -4.74
CA GLU A 391 1.30 -5.66 -3.98
C GLU A 391 1.26 -5.28 -2.50
N GLU A 392 1.25 -3.98 -2.18
CA GLU A 392 1.13 -3.50 -0.79
C GLU A 392 -0.17 -3.98 -0.15
N LEU A 393 -1.31 -3.83 -0.84
CA LEU A 393 -2.61 -4.33 -0.37
C LEU A 393 -2.57 -5.84 -0.09
N THR A 394 -1.83 -6.59 -0.91
CA THR A 394 -1.62 -8.03 -0.73
C THR A 394 -0.87 -8.29 0.58
N PHE A 395 0.29 -7.67 0.82
CA PHE A 395 1.06 -7.89 2.04
C PHE A 395 0.37 -7.35 3.30
N LEU A 396 -0.37 -6.23 3.21
CA LEU A 396 -1.22 -5.72 4.29
C LEU A 396 -2.27 -6.74 4.78
N ASN A 397 -2.70 -7.66 3.91
CA ASN A 397 -3.68 -8.68 4.24
C ASN A 397 -3.08 -10.10 4.40
N ALA A 398 -1.85 -10.33 3.93
CA ALA A 398 -1.22 -11.65 3.96
C ALA A 398 -0.28 -11.86 5.15
N VAL A 399 0.48 -10.84 5.56
CA VAL A 399 1.45 -10.97 6.67
C VAL A 399 0.76 -11.56 7.89
N THR A 400 1.37 -12.60 8.44
CA THR A 400 0.75 -13.46 9.46
C THR A 400 1.58 -13.45 10.74
N LEU A 401 0.99 -13.06 11.85
CA LEU A 401 1.56 -13.17 13.19
C LEU A 401 1.34 -14.60 13.71
N VAL A 402 2.34 -15.46 13.53
CA VAL A 402 2.24 -16.91 13.82
C VAL A 402 2.30 -17.20 15.30
N LYS A 403 3.12 -16.43 16.06
CA LYS A 403 3.31 -16.56 17.50
C LYS A 403 3.31 -15.18 18.16
N ASN A 404 2.60 -15.04 19.29
CA ASN A 404 2.55 -13.84 20.15
C ASN A 404 1.98 -14.19 21.52
N ASP A 405 2.57 -15.18 22.21
CA ASP A 405 1.99 -15.77 23.42
C ASP A 405 1.88 -14.79 24.59
N LEU A 406 2.79 -13.83 24.66
CA LEU A 406 2.82 -12.81 25.72
C LEU A 406 2.13 -11.49 25.32
N GLY A 407 1.64 -11.38 24.09
CA GLY A 407 1.00 -10.16 23.60
C GLY A 407 1.95 -8.95 23.48
N VAL A 408 3.23 -9.20 23.23
CA VAL A 408 4.27 -8.15 23.12
C VAL A 408 4.39 -7.53 21.74
N PHE A 409 3.69 -8.07 20.76
CA PHE A 409 3.59 -7.52 19.41
C PHE A 409 2.23 -6.81 19.23
N PRO A 410 2.18 -5.60 18.66
CA PRO A 410 3.29 -4.81 18.15
C PRO A 410 4.17 -4.19 19.25
N ILE A 411 5.39 -3.80 18.87
CA ILE A 411 6.26 -3.02 19.77
C ILE A 411 5.71 -1.60 19.80
N LEU A 412 5.05 -1.24 20.91
CA LEU A 412 4.58 0.13 21.08
C LEU A 412 5.76 1.04 21.34
N PHE A 413 5.66 2.27 20.85
CA PHE A 413 6.72 3.27 20.98
C PHE A 413 7.19 3.42 22.44
N THR A 414 8.44 3.09 22.71
CA THR A 414 9.06 3.18 24.03
C THR A 414 10.39 3.91 23.92
N LEU A 415 10.45 5.14 24.40
CA LEU A 415 11.62 6.05 24.33
C LEU A 415 12.94 5.47 24.84
N ASN A 416 12.91 4.44 25.67
CA ASN A 416 14.07 3.97 26.41
C ASN A 416 14.59 2.60 26.00
N LYS A 417 13.96 1.91 25.04
CA LYS A 417 14.43 0.60 24.58
C LYS A 417 15.41 0.73 23.42
N LYS A 418 16.53 0.06 23.54
CA LYS A 418 17.53 -0.10 22.47
C LYS A 418 17.18 -1.33 21.65
N ILE A 419 16.96 -1.15 20.37
CA ILE A 419 16.57 -2.21 19.46
C ILE A 419 17.74 -2.53 18.51
N ALA A 420 18.10 -3.82 18.42
CA ALA A 420 19.04 -4.33 17.43
C ALA A 420 18.32 -5.04 16.30
N TYR A 421 18.88 -4.99 15.13
CA TYR A 421 18.46 -5.75 13.96
C TYR A 421 19.59 -6.68 13.49
N VAL A 422 19.28 -7.96 13.27
CA VAL A 422 20.16 -8.98 12.72
C VAL A 422 19.56 -9.52 11.42
N SER A 423 20.29 -9.37 10.31
CA SER A 423 19.86 -9.89 9.00
C SER A 423 20.53 -11.23 8.74
N LEU A 424 19.73 -12.26 8.49
CA LEU A 424 20.13 -13.62 8.13
C LEU A 424 19.61 -13.98 6.74
N GLY A 425 20.16 -15.05 6.14
CA GLY A 425 19.77 -15.51 4.82
C GLY A 425 20.71 -15.03 3.72
N ASP A 426 20.28 -15.11 2.46
CA ASP A 426 21.12 -14.84 1.27
C ASP A 426 20.74 -13.54 0.54
N ASP A 427 19.83 -12.76 1.09
CA ASP A 427 19.39 -11.46 0.56
C ASP A 427 19.40 -10.41 1.69
N GLY A 428 19.12 -9.16 1.37
CA GLY A 428 19.18 -8.05 2.32
C GLY A 428 17.82 -7.61 2.84
N GLY A 429 17.82 -7.05 4.06
CA GLY A 429 16.66 -6.40 4.70
C GLY A 429 16.81 -4.88 4.77
N LYS A 430 17.32 -4.24 3.71
CA LYS A 430 17.58 -2.80 3.68
C LYS A 430 16.31 -1.97 3.88
N ASP A 431 15.27 -2.25 3.09
CA ASP A 431 14.01 -1.51 3.16
C ASP A 431 13.27 -1.76 4.49
N PHE A 432 13.44 -2.96 5.08
CA PHE A 432 12.94 -3.28 6.41
C PHE A 432 13.59 -2.39 7.49
N LEU A 433 14.93 -2.29 7.48
CA LEU A 433 15.67 -1.45 8.41
C LEU A 433 15.37 0.04 8.22
N GLU A 434 15.34 0.52 6.98
CA GLU A 434 15.05 1.92 6.67
C GLU A 434 13.64 2.30 7.17
N MET A 435 12.64 1.47 6.93
CA MET A 435 11.28 1.69 7.40
C MET A 435 11.17 1.60 8.94
N MET A 436 11.87 0.67 9.59
CA MET A 436 11.91 0.62 11.06
C MET A 436 12.46 1.93 11.66
N ASN A 437 13.50 2.50 11.06
CA ASN A 437 14.13 3.74 11.53
C ASN A 437 13.25 5.00 11.37
N ILE A 438 12.18 4.93 10.59
CA ILE A 438 11.16 6.00 10.56
C ILE A 438 10.42 6.06 11.92
N TYR A 439 10.15 4.91 12.53
CA TYR A 439 9.40 4.83 13.79
C TYR A 439 10.30 4.95 15.01
N GLN A 440 11.37 4.17 15.05
CA GLN A 440 12.30 4.15 16.17
C GLN A 440 13.72 3.83 15.70
N GLU A 441 14.73 4.32 16.41
CA GLU A 441 16.13 4.05 16.09
C GLU A 441 16.44 2.55 16.29
N VAL A 442 16.87 1.88 15.22
CA VAL A 442 17.22 0.46 15.18
C VAL A 442 18.62 0.30 14.61
N HIS A 443 19.50 -0.36 15.40
CA HIS A 443 20.88 -0.56 15.03
C HIS A 443 21.08 -1.92 14.36
N GLN A 444 21.59 -1.93 13.13
CA GLN A 444 21.98 -3.17 12.49
C GLN A 444 23.31 -3.70 13.09
N ILE A 445 23.28 -4.92 13.60
CA ILE A 445 24.44 -5.61 14.15
C ILE A 445 24.91 -6.66 13.15
N ARG A 446 26.20 -6.63 12.83
CA ARG A 446 26.80 -7.60 11.90
C ARG A 446 26.90 -8.99 12.54
N VAL A 447 26.71 -9.99 11.71
CA VAL A 447 26.93 -11.40 12.09
C VAL A 447 28.45 -11.66 12.01
N ASP A 448 29.09 -11.65 13.17
CA ASP A 448 30.51 -11.95 13.39
C ASP A 448 30.73 -12.61 14.75
N ASP A 449 31.98 -12.95 15.10
CA ASP A 449 32.34 -13.60 16.35
C ASP A 449 31.94 -12.83 17.63
N ASN A 450 31.68 -11.52 17.51
CA ASN A 450 31.29 -10.66 18.62
C ASN A 450 29.76 -10.45 18.71
N LEU A 451 28.97 -11.00 17.80
CA LEU A 451 27.52 -10.76 17.70
C LEU A 451 26.83 -10.87 19.07
N LEU A 452 26.94 -12.00 19.74
CA LEU A 452 26.28 -12.26 21.04
C LEU A 452 26.75 -11.30 22.15
N THR A 453 28.00 -10.86 22.08
CA THR A 453 28.55 -9.89 23.04
C THR A 453 27.94 -8.50 22.78
N ASN A 454 27.87 -8.08 21.53
CA ASN A 454 27.32 -6.80 21.13
C ASN A 454 25.82 -6.71 21.45
N LEU A 455 25.07 -7.79 21.25
CA LEU A 455 23.63 -7.85 21.50
C LEU A 455 23.24 -7.69 22.98
N LYS A 456 24.17 -7.91 23.94
CA LYS A 456 23.90 -7.67 25.38
C LYS A 456 23.56 -6.22 25.72
N ALA A 457 23.91 -5.27 24.84
CA ALA A 457 23.63 -3.85 25.03
C ALA A 457 22.20 -3.44 24.58
N TYR A 458 21.40 -4.39 24.07
CA TYR A 458 20.10 -4.14 23.48
C TYR A 458 19.00 -4.87 24.26
N ASP A 459 17.87 -4.21 24.40
CA ASP A 459 16.69 -4.74 25.11
C ASP A 459 15.89 -5.71 24.23
N GLU A 460 15.81 -5.41 22.95
CA GLU A 460 15.06 -6.19 21.96
C GLU A 460 15.93 -6.45 20.72
N VAL A 461 15.78 -7.64 20.16
CA VAL A 461 16.48 -8.05 18.93
C VAL A 461 15.47 -8.50 17.88
N ILE A 462 15.49 -7.83 16.74
CA ILE A 462 14.70 -8.19 15.59
C ILE A 462 15.59 -8.99 14.65
N ILE A 463 15.15 -10.20 14.30
CA ILE A 463 15.84 -11.07 13.34
C ILE A 463 15.01 -11.10 12.06
N GLY A 464 15.61 -10.71 10.94
CA GLY A 464 15.03 -10.86 9.60
C GLY A 464 15.70 -12.02 8.86
N HIS A 465 14.93 -13.03 8.46
CA HIS A 465 15.37 -14.11 7.58
C HIS A 465 14.98 -13.76 6.14
N HIS A 466 15.95 -13.29 5.35
CA HIS A 466 15.75 -12.75 4.01
C HIS A 466 16.25 -13.73 2.95
N ILE A 467 15.33 -14.30 2.18
CA ILE A 467 15.62 -15.16 1.04
C ILE A 467 15.11 -14.49 -0.24
N SER A 468 15.97 -14.40 -1.25
CA SER A 468 15.63 -13.76 -2.52
C SER A 468 14.38 -14.36 -3.16
N SER A 469 13.43 -13.49 -3.50
CA SER A 469 12.14 -13.86 -4.12
C SER A 469 12.18 -13.91 -5.65
N THR A 470 13.35 -14.01 -6.27
CA THR A 470 13.49 -14.08 -7.74
C THR A 470 13.07 -15.43 -8.32
N ASN A 471 13.02 -16.49 -7.48
CA ASN A 471 12.72 -17.86 -7.93
C ASN A 471 11.92 -18.60 -6.84
N PRO A 472 10.65 -19.01 -7.11
CA PRO A 472 9.80 -19.71 -6.14
C PRO A 472 10.28 -21.12 -5.78
N TRP A 473 11.19 -21.70 -6.55
CA TRP A 473 11.78 -23.03 -6.31
C TRP A 473 13.14 -22.98 -5.61
N LYS A 474 13.64 -21.79 -5.26
CA LYS A 474 14.88 -21.62 -4.48
C LYS A 474 14.71 -22.22 -3.09
N SER A 475 15.81 -22.79 -2.54
CA SER A 475 15.82 -23.24 -1.16
C SER A 475 15.51 -22.09 -0.22
N PHE A 476 14.59 -22.31 0.69
CA PHE A 476 14.13 -21.35 1.71
C PHE A 476 14.54 -21.78 3.14
N ALA A 477 15.21 -22.92 3.29
CA ALA A 477 15.59 -23.48 4.59
C ALA A 477 16.64 -22.57 5.27
N PHE A 478 16.54 -22.47 6.59
CA PHE A 478 17.61 -21.88 7.38
C PHE A 478 18.88 -22.72 7.29
N SER A 479 20.04 -22.07 7.22
CA SER A 479 21.30 -22.75 7.41
C SER A 479 21.43 -23.30 8.85
N GLU A 480 22.26 -24.31 9.07
CA GLU A 480 22.54 -24.81 10.44
C GLU A 480 23.12 -23.72 11.34
N GLU A 481 23.92 -22.82 10.75
CA GLU A 481 24.49 -21.67 11.43
C GLU A 481 23.40 -20.69 11.87
N ASP A 482 22.47 -20.31 10.96
CA ASP A 482 21.38 -19.40 11.29
C ASP A 482 20.48 -19.97 12.39
N LYS A 483 20.13 -21.27 12.32
CA LYS A 483 19.32 -21.93 13.37
C LYS A 483 19.96 -21.86 14.75
N ASN A 484 21.28 -22.11 14.81
CA ASN A 484 22.01 -22.04 16.04
C ASN A 484 22.12 -20.59 16.58
N LEU A 485 22.33 -19.61 15.68
CA LEU A 485 22.34 -18.19 16.05
C LEU A 485 20.99 -17.74 16.61
N ILE A 486 19.87 -18.07 15.96
CA ILE A 486 18.53 -17.76 16.44
C ILE A 486 18.29 -18.33 17.83
N ASP A 487 18.67 -19.60 18.06
CA ASP A 487 18.52 -20.26 19.38
C ASP A 487 19.37 -19.57 20.45
N LEU A 488 20.61 -19.16 20.15
CA LEU A 488 21.49 -18.45 21.09
C LEU A 488 20.99 -17.03 21.39
N ILE A 489 20.59 -16.28 20.35
CA ILE A 489 20.07 -14.90 20.50
C ILE A 489 18.81 -14.92 21.33
N SER A 490 17.84 -15.80 21.02
CA SER A 490 16.56 -15.85 21.71
C SER A 490 16.64 -16.30 23.18
N LYS A 491 17.71 -17.02 23.56
CA LYS A 491 18.00 -17.35 24.96
C LYS A 491 18.58 -16.18 25.75
N GLN A 492 19.16 -15.20 25.08
CA GLN A 492 19.84 -14.07 25.70
C GLN A 492 19.00 -12.79 25.68
N ASN A 493 18.23 -12.54 24.62
CA ASN A 493 17.49 -11.29 24.35
C ASN A 493 16.01 -11.58 24.09
N SER A 494 15.14 -10.63 24.39
CA SER A 494 13.78 -10.59 23.83
C SER A 494 13.87 -10.52 22.30
N THR A 495 13.31 -11.52 21.61
CA THR A 495 13.58 -11.73 20.18
C THR A 495 12.29 -11.82 19.37
N PHE A 496 12.26 -11.07 18.26
CA PHE A 496 11.19 -11.06 17.25
C PHE A 496 11.76 -11.60 15.94
N LEU A 497 11.15 -12.66 15.39
CA LEU A 497 11.59 -13.28 14.15
C LEU A 497 10.64 -12.94 12.99
N PHE A 498 11.19 -12.33 11.93
CA PHE A 498 10.48 -12.08 10.68
C PHE A 498 11.02 -12.99 9.58
N ASN A 499 10.15 -13.86 9.03
CA ASN A 499 10.52 -14.80 7.97
C ASN A 499 10.04 -14.28 6.60
N PHE A 500 10.97 -13.77 5.79
CA PHE A 500 10.74 -13.31 4.42
C PHE A 500 10.98 -14.44 3.40
N ALA A 501 10.52 -15.63 3.72
CA ALA A 501 10.65 -16.82 2.90
C ALA A 501 9.39 -17.69 3.01
N SER A 502 9.39 -18.87 2.36
CA SER A 502 8.30 -19.85 2.51
C SER A 502 8.01 -20.15 4.00
N PRO A 503 6.73 -20.33 4.38
CA PRO A 503 6.37 -20.66 5.77
C PRO A 503 7.02 -21.96 6.26
N TYR A 504 7.36 -22.88 5.37
CA TYR A 504 8.04 -24.12 5.72
C TYR A 504 9.46 -23.92 6.30
N ALA A 505 10.09 -22.77 6.07
CA ALA A 505 11.37 -22.43 6.69
C ALA A 505 11.28 -22.47 8.22
N ILE A 506 10.18 -21.98 8.80
CA ILE A 506 9.96 -21.99 10.25
C ILE A 506 9.99 -23.42 10.81
N SER A 507 9.65 -24.44 10.01
CA SER A 507 9.72 -25.84 10.39
C SER A 507 11.12 -26.31 10.77
N ASP A 508 12.15 -25.65 10.29
CA ASP A 508 13.55 -26.05 10.48
C ASP A 508 14.15 -25.52 11.79
N LEU A 509 13.49 -24.57 12.44
CA LEU A 509 13.97 -23.99 13.70
C LEU A 509 14.12 -25.04 14.82
N ASN A 510 15.19 -24.93 15.60
CA ASN A 510 15.47 -25.82 16.70
C ASN A 510 14.43 -25.70 17.82
N SER A 511 13.99 -24.49 18.13
CA SER A 511 12.99 -24.20 19.16
C SER A 511 12.26 -22.88 18.86
N TYR A 512 11.00 -22.78 19.30
CA TYR A 512 10.20 -21.54 19.26
C TYR A 512 10.03 -20.91 20.64
N ILE A 513 10.45 -21.59 21.72
CA ILE A 513 10.06 -21.25 23.10
C ILE A 513 10.51 -19.86 23.51
N ASN A 514 11.75 -19.50 23.18
CA ASN A 514 12.35 -18.23 23.60
C ASN A 514 12.13 -17.09 22.60
N ILE A 515 11.43 -17.34 21.49
CA ILE A 515 11.10 -16.30 20.51
C ILE A 515 9.77 -15.68 20.93
N GLU A 516 9.74 -14.39 21.19
CA GLU A 516 8.55 -13.68 21.69
C GLU A 516 7.44 -13.62 20.62
N ALA A 517 7.81 -13.24 19.40
CA ALA A 517 6.89 -13.22 18.28
C ALA A 517 7.53 -13.76 17.00
N ILE A 518 6.72 -14.48 16.21
CA ILE A 518 7.10 -14.97 14.87
C ILE A 518 6.14 -14.39 13.85
N VAL A 519 6.68 -13.67 12.90
CA VAL A 519 5.94 -13.03 11.80
C VAL A 519 6.32 -13.68 10.48
N GLN A 520 5.35 -14.23 9.77
CA GLN A 520 5.51 -14.80 8.44
C GLN A 520 5.17 -13.75 7.38
N VAL A 521 6.14 -13.40 6.53
CA VAL A 521 6.01 -12.37 5.49
C VAL A 521 5.91 -12.98 4.09
N TYR A 522 6.32 -14.24 3.90
CA TYR A 522 6.24 -15.06 2.68
C TYR A 522 7.29 -14.74 1.60
N GLN A 523 7.54 -13.47 1.29
CA GLN A 523 8.47 -13.05 0.25
C GLN A 523 9.32 -11.87 0.70
N ASN A 524 10.51 -11.70 0.10
CA ASN A 524 11.47 -10.64 0.41
C ASN A 524 11.45 -9.55 -0.69
N THR A 525 10.29 -8.91 -0.89
CA THR A 525 10.20 -7.74 -1.76
C THR A 525 10.36 -6.45 -0.94
N SER A 526 10.72 -5.35 -1.59
CA SER A 526 10.81 -4.03 -0.94
C SER A 526 9.51 -3.65 -0.22
N ILE A 527 8.37 -3.87 -0.88
CA ILE A 527 7.05 -3.56 -0.33
C ILE A 527 6.72 -4.47 0.87
N ALA A 528 7.01 -5.77 0.77
CA ALA A 528 6.82 -6.71 1.88
C ALA A 528 7.63 -6.30 3.13
N GLN A 529 8.88 -5.89 2.93
CA GLN A 529 9.76 -5.40 3.99
C GLN A 529 9.18 -4.15 4.67
N LYS A 530 8.75 -3.16 3.89
CA LYS A 530 8.16 -1.92 4.40
C LYS A 530 6.85 -2.18 5.17
N VAL A 531 5.97 -3.03 4.65
CA VAL A 531 4.72 -3.40 5.33
C VAL A 531 5.01 -4.12 6.64
N ALA A 532 5.94 -5.09 6.66
CA ALA A 532 6.29 -5.83 7.86
C ALA A 532 6.88 -4.93 8.97
N ALA A 533 7.73 -3.95 8.60
CA ALA A 533 8.26 -2.96 9.54
C ALA A 533 7.16 -2.06 10.13
N GLN A 534 6.20 -1.63 9.32
CA GLN A 534 5.05 -0.86 9.81
C GLN A 534 4.21 -1.66 10.80
N MET A 535 4.00 -2.95 10.53
CA MET A 535 3.25 -3.85 11.42
C MET A 535 3.98 -4.06 12.75
N LEU A 536 5.31 -4.16 12.74
CA LEU A 536 6.12 -4.30 13.94
C LEU A 536 5.84 -3.18 14.96
N PHE A 537 5.64 -1.95 14.49
CA PHE A 537 5.38 -0.77 15.31
C PHE A 537 3.88 -0.40 15.42
N GLY A 538 2.99 -1.29 14.98
CA GLY A 538 1.54 -1.05 15.05
C GLY A 538 1.00 -0.02 14.07
N ALA A 539 1.80 0.45 13.12
CA ALA A 539 1.35 1.40 12.09
C ALA A 539 0.43 0.77 11.04
N GLN A 540 0.40 -0.56 10.96
CA GLN A 540 -0.54 -1.34 10.16
C GLN A 540 -1.08 -2.52 10.97
N ALA A 541 -2.31 -2.92 10.69
CA ALA A 541 -2.93 -4.10 11.32
C ALA A 541 -2.38 -5.40 10.74
N VAL A 542 -2.35 -6.47 11.55
CA VAL A 542 -2.01 -7.83 11.10
C VAL A 542 -3.25 -8.70 11.15
N SER A 543 -3.55 -9.41 10.04
CA SER A 543 -4.77 -10.23 9.93
C SER A 543 -4.60 -11.53 9.14
N GLY A 544 -3.44 -11.75 8.52
CA GLY A 544 -3.16 -12.94 7.72
C GLY A 544 -3.25 -14.24 8.51
N LYS A 545 -3.48 -15.35 7.82
CA LYS A 545 -3.59 -16.70 8.37
C LYS A 545 -2.69 -17.65 7.61
N LEU A 546 -1.97 -18.53 8.29
CA LEU A 546 -1.13 -19.53 7.62
C LEU A 546 -1.95 -20.32 6.59
N PRO A 547 -1.51 -20.38 5.32
CA PRO A 547 -2.17 -21.19 4.30
C PRO A 547 -1.81 -22.68 4.37
N VAL A 548 -0.76 -23.01 5.13
CA VAL A 548 -0.24 -24.37 5.31
C VAL A 548 0.19 -24.59 6.76
N SER A 549 0.19 -25.84 7.18
CA SER A 549 0.67 -26.23 8.51
C SER A 549 2.20 -26.21 8.58
N ILE A 550 2.73 -25.72 9.68
CA ILE A 550 4.16 -25.72 10.02
C ILE A 550 4.38 -26.79 11.09
N ARG A 551 4.76 -27.99 10.67
CA ARG A 551 4.84 -29.18 11.53
C ARG A 551 3.56 -29.34 12.38
N ASN A 552 3.69 -29.92 13.59
CA ASN A 552 2.59 -30.05 14.54
C ASN A 552 2.40 -28.80 15.42
N SER A 553 3.23 -27.75 15.25
CA SER A 553 3.26 -26.59 16.13
C SER A 553 2.28 -25.48 15.72
N PHE A 554 2.15 -25.25 14.43
CA PHE A 554 1.31 -24.18 13.90
C PHE A 554 0.47 -24.75 12.75
N PRO A 555 -0.76 -25.20 13.02
CA PRO A 555 -1.65 -25.74 11.99
C PRO A 555 -2.07 -24.65 10.98
N GLU A 556 -2.51 -25.09 9.81
CA GLU A 556 -3.19 -24.22 8.84
C GLU A 556 -4.27 -23.36 9.52
N GLY A 557 -4.41 -22.11 9.11
CA GLY A 557 -5.34 -21.15 9.72
C GLY A 557 -4.79 -20.45 10.98
N THR A 558 -3.62 -20.83 11.49
CA THR A 558 -2.97 -20.11 12.60
C THR A 558 -2.64 -18.68 12.19
N GLY A 559 -2.85 -17.76 13.12
CA GLY A 559 -2.48 -16.35 13.00
C GLY A 559 -3.18 -15.52 14.06
N PHE A 560 -2.43 -14.73 14.80
CA PHE A 560 -2.94 -13.74 15.73
C PHE A 560 -3.28 -12.46 14.97
N SER A 561 -4.26 -11.71 15.45
CA SER A 561 -4.58 -10.39 14.90
C SER A 561 -3.98 -9.30 15.80
N ALA A 562 -3.37 -8.30 15.19
CA ALA A 562 -2.97 -7.07 15.86
C ALA A 562 -3.70 -5.90 15.20
N LYS A 563 -4.23 -4.99 16.01
CA LYS A 563 -4.90 -3.78 15.50
C LYS A 563 -3.86 -2.76 15.05
N LYS A 564 -4.26 -1.88 14.13
CA LYS A 564 -3.52 -0.65 13.86
C LYS A 564 -3.65 0.27 15.07
N GLU A 565 -2.54 0.80 15.53
CA GLU A 565 -2.48 1.83 16.56
C GLU A 565 -2.63 3.23 15.95
N SER A 566 -2.87 4.22 16.80
CA SER A 566 -3.03 5.62 16.40
C SER A 566 -1.68 6.27 16.04
N ILE A 567 -0.97 5.66 15.08
CA ILE A 567 0.32 6.13 14.57
C ILE A 567 0.25 6.17 13.04
N TYR A 568 0.98 7.07 12.40
CA TYR A 568 1.00 7.10 10.94
C TYR A 568 1.62 5.84 10.36
N GLY A 569 0.88 5.23 9.43
CA GLY A 569 1.40 4.31 8.44
C GLY A 569 1.69 5.02 7.12
N TYR A 570 2.21 4.27 6.16
CA TYR A 570 2.36 4.68 4.76
C TYR A 570 1.52 3.74 3.92
N ASN A 571 0.86 4.27 2.89
CA ASN A 571 0.04 3.46 2.01
C ASN A 571 -0.08 4.14 0.64
N TYR A 572 -0.30 3.36 -0.42
CA TYR A 572 -0.57 3.92 -1.73
C TYR A 572 -1.96 4.58 -1.75
N PRO A 573 -2.09 5.75 -2.42
CA PRO A 573 -3.34 6.53 -2.44
C PRO A 573 -4.56 5.71 -2.88
N SER A 574 -4.43 4.88 -3.91
CA SER A 574 -5.54 4.06 -4.43
C SER A 574 -6.10 3.05 -3.43
N ASN A 575 -5.26 2.53 -2.51
CA ASN A 575 -5.71 1.64 -1.44
C ASN A 575 -6.59 2.34 -0.40
N LEU A 576 -6.53 3.66 -0.35
CA LEU A 576 -7.28 4.51 0.56
C LEU A 576 -8.36 5.34 -0.15
N GLY A 577 -8.70 4.97 -1.38
CA GLY A 577 -9.81 5.57 -2.12
C GLY A 577 -9.49 6.92 -2.74
N PHE A 578 -8.25 7.14 -3.16
CA PHE A 578 -7.88 8.26 -4.01
C PHE A 578 -7.67 7.83 -5.46
N ASP A 579 -8.07 8.67 -6.39
CA ASP A 579 -7.62 8.64 -7.76
C ASP A 579 -6.19 9.22 -7.82
N ILE A 580 -5.23 8.41 -8.30
CA ILE A 580 -3.81 8.79 -8.32
C ILE A 580 -3.55 9.90 -9.32
N ASP A 581 -4.21 9.89 -10.47
CA ASP A 581 -4.03 10.88 -11.54
C ASP A 581 -4.56 12.24 -11.09
N GLU A 582 -5.73 12.27 -10.45
CA GLU A 582 -6.28 13.49 -9.85
C GLU A 582 -5.35 14.01 -8.73
N LEU A 583 -4.91 13.15 -7.81
CA LEU A 583 -4.03 13.55 -6.71
C LEU A 583 -2.68 14.09 -7.22
N SER A 584 -2.18 13.58 -8.34
CA SER A 584 -0.94 14.04 -8.96
C SER A 584 -0.97 15.49 -9.44
N LYS A 585 -2.15 16.09 -9.62
CA LYS A 585 -2.31 17.51 -9.97
C LYS A 585 -1.74 18.46 -8.91
N ILE A 586 -1.53 17.98 -7.69
CA ILE A 586 -0.77 18.70 -6.65
C ILE A 586 0.60 19.11 -7.17
N ASP A 587 1.28 18.24 -7.92
CA ASP A 587 2.62 18.51 -8.47
C ASP A 587 2.62 19.70 -9.44
N SER A 588 1.56 19.88 -10.20
CA SER A 588 1.41 21.01 -11.14
C SER A 588 1.24 22.35 -10.40
N ILE A 589 0.42 22.35 -9.32
CA ILE A 589 0.27 23.56 -8.48
C ILE A 589 1.58 23.84 -7.73
N ALA A 590 2.27 22.81 -7.28
CA ALA A 590 3.55 22.94 -6.62
C ALA A 590 4.62 23.53 -7.56
N GLN A 591 4.63 23.15 -8.82
CA GLN A 591 5.53 23.73 -9.81
C GLN A 591 5.18 25.21 -10.09
N GLU A 592 3.90 25.56 -10.19
CA GLU A 592 3.43 26.95 -10.32
C GLU A 592 3.91 27.82 -9.15
N ILE A 593 3.85 27.31 -7.91
CA ILE A 593 4.34 28.05 -6.72
C ILE A 593 5.83 28.42 -6.88
N LEU A 594 6.65 27.50 -7.40
CA LEU A 594 8.07 27.72 -7.62
C LEU A 594 8.34 28.70 -8.78
N ASP A 595 7.65 28.54 -9.89
CA ASP A 595 7.86 29.32 -11.12
C ASP A 595 7.44 30.80 -10.91
N GLU A 596 6.33 31.03 -10.22
CA GLU A 596 5.82 32.35 -9.88
C GLU A 596 6.51 32.96 -8.64
N LYS A 597 7.48 32.25 -8.05
CA LYS A 597 8.21 32.68 -6.85
C LYS A 597 7.29 33.04 -5.68
N MET A 598 6.25 32.22 -5.44
CA MET A 598 5.35 32.40 -4.32
C MET A 598 6.02 31.99 -3.00
N ALA A 599 6.90 30.98 -3.05
CA ALA A 599 7.82 30.56 -2.00
C ALA A 599 9.09 29.96 -2.60
N PRO A 600 10.27 30.03 -1.94
CA PRO A 600 11.49 29.42 -2.46
C PRO A 600 11.47 27.90 -2.37
N GLY A 601 10.78 27.33 -1.38
CA GLY A 601 10.58 25.91 -1.21
C GLY A 601 9.61 25.59 -0.08
N PHE A 602 9.06 24.36 -0.11
CA PHE A 602 7.98 23.96 0.82
C PHE A 602 7.87 22.45 0.92
N GLN A 603 7.19 21.98 1.97
CA GLN A 603 6.81 20.58 2.20
C GLN A 603 5.30 20.44 2.09
N ILE A 604 4.84 19.36 1.45
CA ILE A 604 3.42 18.96 1.42
C ILE A 604 3.29 17.56 1.98
N LEU A 605 2.35 17.36 2.90
CA LEU A 605 1.98 16.06 3.43
C LEU A 605 0.46 15.93 3.45
N VAL A 606 -0.03 14.82 2.87
CA VAL A 606 -1.43 14.41 2.95
C VAL A 606 -1.51 13.02 3.56
N ALA A 607 -2.37 12.86 4.55
CA ALA A 607 -2.66 11.57 5.14
C ALA A 607 -4.17 11.31 5.17
N ARG A 608 -4.59 10.06 5.04
CA ARG A 608 -5.98 9.61 5.20
C ARG A 608 -6.04 8.33 6.03
N LYS A 609 -7.03 8.23 6.93
CA LYS A 609 -7.22 7.07 7.81
C LYS A 609 -5.94 6.64 8.53
N GLY A 610 -5.20 7.64 9.03
CA GLY A 610 -3.94 7.43 9.72
C GLY A 610 -2.80 6.88 8.84
N ASN A 611 -2.83 7.07 7.52
CA ASN A 611 -1.73 6.71 6.63
C ASN A 611 -1.34 7.89 5.75
N ILE A 612 -0.05 8.14 5.64
CA ILE A 612 0.51 9.10 4.70
C ILE A 612 0.36 8.53 3.29
N VAL A 613 -0.30 9.29 2.41
CA VAL A 613 -0.58 8.92 1.01
C VAL A 613 0.17 9.81 0.01
N TYR A 614 0.60 10.99 0.47
CA TYR A 614 1.38 11.92 -0.33
C TYR A 614 2.33 12.69 0.58
N GLN A 615 3.62 12.63 0.31
CA GLN A 615 4.64 13.41 1.01
C GLN A 615 5.72 13.78 0.00
N LYS A 616 5.84 15.09 -0.28
CA LYS A 616 6.85 15.60 -1.21
C LYS A 616 7.44 16.94 -0.75
N ASN A 617 8.68 17.15 -1.14
CA ASN A 617 9.45 18.34 -0.87
C ASN A 617 9.75 19.05 -2.19
N PHE A 618 9.55 20.36 -2.22
CA PHE A 618 9.71 21.15 -3.42
C PHE A 618 10.67 22.30 -3.24
N GLY A 619 11.48 22.60 -4.26
CA GLY A 619 12.36 23.74 -4.31
C GLY A 619 13.53 23.71 -3.33
N PHE A 620 13.92 24.86 -2.83
CA PHE A 620 15.11 25.10 -2.01
C PHE A 620 14.78 26.00 -0.83
N GLN A 621 15.62 26.00 0.20
CA GLN A 621 15.43 26.88 1.36
C GLN A 621 15.51 28.37 0.98
N THR A 622 16.17 28.70 -0.14
CA THR A 622 16.31 30.08 -0.66
C THR A 622 16.30 30.07 -2.19
N TYR A 623 16.04 31.23 -2.80
CA TYR A 623 16.11 31.39 -4.26
C TYR A 623 17.54 31.25 -4.85
N SER A 624 18.59 31.18 -4.00
CA SER A 624 19.96 30.88 -4.46
C SER A 624 20.17 29.40 -4.85
N LYS A 625 19.18 28.52 -4.56
CA LYS A 625 19.18 27.11 -4.92
C LYS A 625 20.37 26.29 -4.38
N GLN A 626 20.88 26.63 -3.20
CA GLN A 626 22.02 25.92 -2.61
C GLN A 626 21.63 24.73 -1.73
N ASN A 627 20.55 24.86 -0.93
CA ASN A 627 20.08 23.84 0.00
C ASN A 627 18.68 23.40 -0.43
N PRO A 628 18.52 22.18 -0.99
CA PRO A 628 17.19 21.66 -1.34
C PRO A 628 16.33 21.48 -0.09
N VAL A 629 15.03 21.60 -0.23
CA VAL A 629 14.07 21.20 0.81
C VAL A 629 14.03 19.67 0.85
N VAL A 630 14.12 19.11 2.05
CA VAL A 630 14.08 17.67 2.35
C VAL A 630 13.18 17.43 3.57
N ASP A 631 12.82 16.19 3.88
CA ASP A 631 11.87 15.85 4.96
C ASP A 631 12.26 16.44 6.32
N ASN A 632 13.53 16.53 6.61
CA ASN A 632 14.03 17.12 7.86
C ASN A 632 14.37 18.63 7.75
N THR A 633 13.88 19.32 6.74
CA THR A 633 13.96 20.79 6.68
C THR A 633 12.99 21.37 7.70
N ILE A 634 13.51 22.31 8.51
CA ILE A 634 12.81 22.91 9.63
C ILE A 634 12.33 24.31 9.25
N TYR A 635 11.05 24.58 9.44
CA TYR A 635 10.39 25.85 9.16
C TYR A 635 9.94 26.55 10.44
N ASP A 636 9.95 27.88 10.44
CA ASP A 636 9.23 28.69 11.43
C ASP A 636 7.72 28.51 11.22
N LEU A 637 7.05 27.90 12.17
CA LEU A 637 5.63 27.55 12.10
C LEU A 637 4.68 28.71 12.30
N ALA A 638 5.18 29.87 12.74
CA ALA A 638 4.40 31.06 13.04
C ALA A 638 3.16 30.71 13.90
N SER A 639 1.96 31.12 13.48
CA SER A 639 0.72 30.92 14.27
C SER A 639 0.28 29.46 14.43
N LEU A 640 0.86 28.47 13.72
CA LEU A 640 0.65 27.08 14.08
C LEU A 640 1.12 26.76 15.50
N THR A 641 2.02 27.57 16.07
CA THR A 641 2.43 27.52 17.49
C THR A 641 1.22 27.51 18.44
N LYS A 642 0.16 28.25 18.10
CA LYS A 642 -1.06 28.34 18.91
C LYS A 642 -1.72 26.96 19.10
N ILE A 643 -1.86 26.20 18.01
CA ILE A 643 -2.52 24.89 18.04
C ILE A 643 -1.57 23.73 18.36
N LEU A 644 -0.27 23.90 18.14
CA LEU A 644 0.71 22.83 18.36
C LEU A 644 1.44 22.96 19.71
N GLY A 645 1.62 24.18 20.23
CA GLY A 645 2.32 24.45 21.47
C GLY A 645 1.39 24.83 22.62
N THR A 646 0.65 25.96 22.49
CA THR A 646 -0.15 26.49 23.58
C THR A 646 -1.44 25.70 23.85
N LEU A 647 -2.16 25.34 22.80
CA LEU A 647 -3.45 24.67 22.91
C LEU A 647 -3.41 23.33 23.65
N PRO A 648 -2.48 22.39 23.40
CA PRO A 648 -2.49 21.12 24.12
C PRO A 648 -2.23 21.29 25.63
N ILE A 649 -1.37 22.24 26.03
CA ILE A 649 -1.13 22.54 27.44
C ILE A 649 -2.37 23.18 28.06
N LEU A 650 -3.07 24.04 27.34
CA LEU A 650 -4.32 24.67 27.78
C LEU A 650 -5.45 23.65 27.97
N MET A 651 -5.60 22.70 27.03
CA MET A 651 -6.55 21.58 27.14
C MET A 651 -6.25 20.73 28.37
N MET A 652 -4.98 20.45 28.63
CA MET A 652 -4.56 19.71 29.82
C MET A 652 -4.89 20.47 31.11
N ALA A 653 -4.70 21.81 31.17
CA ALA A 653 -5.07 22.62 32.30
C ALA A 653 -6.59 22.61 32.55
N GLU A 654 -7.41 22.61 31.50
CA GLU A 654 -8.86 22.42 31.58
C GLU A 654 -9.21 21.04 32.19
N GLU A 655 -8.58 19.94 31.70
CA GLU A 655 -8.80 18.59 32.22
C GLU A 655 -8.42 18.40 33.68
N GLN A 656 -7.43 19.17 34.14
CA GLN A 656 -6.95 19.20 35.52
C GLN A 656 -7.76 20.15 36.40
N ALA A 657 -8.77 20.83 35.85
CA ALA A 657 -9.65 21.80 36.52
C ALA A 657 -8.91 23.03 37.06
N TYR A 658 -7.78 23.41 36.46
CA TYR A 658 -7.12 24.71 36.78
C TYR A 658 -7.86 25.90 36.14
N LEU A 659 -8.63 25.65 35.12
CA LEU A 659 -9.52 26.60 34.48
C LEU A 659 -10.79 25.90 33.99
N ASP A 660 -11.87 26.64 33.77
CA ASP A 660 -13.11 26.21 33.14
C ASP A 660 -13.43 27.16 31.99
N LEU A 661 -13.46 26.64 30.79
CA LEU A 661 -13.67 27.41 29.55
C LEU A 661 -14.97 28.25 29.60
N GLU A 662 -16.01 27.74 30.26
CA GLU A 662 -17.34 28.38 30.31
C GLU A 662 -17.39 29.57 31.27
N THR A 663 -16.70 29.49 32.39
CA THR A 663 -16.87 30.44 33.50
C THR A 663 -15.63 31.31 33.74
N THR A 664 -14.45 30.87 33.35
CA THR A 664 -13.19 31.56 33.64
C THR A 664 -13.09 32.92 32.92
N LYS A 665 -12.72 33.95 33.67
CA LYS A 665 -12.37 35.28 33.17
C LYS A 665 -10.87 35.53 33.26
N LEU A 666 -10.36 36.53 32.55
CA LEU A 666 -8.96 36.85 32.56
C LEU A 666 -8.45 37.21 33.99
N SER A 667 -9.27 37.91 34.79
CA SER A 667 -8.92 38.22 36.18
C SER A 667 -8.77 37.00 37.08
N ASP A 668 -9.42 35.88 36.75
CA ASP A 668 -9.33 34.62 37.50
C ASP A 668 -8.00 33.92 37.22
N LEU A 669 -7.48 34.06 36.00
CA LEU A 669 -6.18 33.52 35.58
C LEU A 669 -5.01 34.40 36.05
N MET A 670 -5.16 35.73 35.86
CA MET A 670 -4.09 36.72 36.09
C MET A 670 -4.64 37.88 36.91
N GLN A 671 -4.43 37.85 38.22
CA GLN A 671 -4.86 38.92 39.16
C GLN A 671 -4.37 40.32 38.76
N SER A 672 -3.22 40.41 38.07
CA SER A 672 -2.68 41.66 37.55
C SER A 672 -3.58 42.38 36.55
N TYR A 673 -4.56 41.71 35.96
CA TYR A 673 -5.54 42.28 35.01
C TYR A 673 -6.87 42.65 35.67
N ALA A 674 -7.10 42.41 36.97
CA ALA A 674 -8.37 42.62 37.63
C ALA A 674 -8.85 44.10 37.53
N ASP A 675 -7.94 45.04 37.58
CA ASP A 675 -8.24 46.49 37.49
C ASP A 675 -8.28 47.04 36.07
N SER A 676 -8.05 46.17 35.05
CA SER A 676 -8.01 46.59 33.65
C SER A 676 -9.37 46.47 32.98
N ASN A 677 -9.54 47.13 31.83
CA ASN A 677 -10.70 46.96 30.95
C ASN A 677 -10.83 45.52 30.40
N LYS A 678 -9.86 44.65 30.65
CA LYS A 678 -9.79 43.28 30.19
C LYS A 678 -10.11 42.25 31.28
N GLY A 679 -10.09 42.63 32.58
CA GLY A 679 -10.27 41.68 33.70
C GLY A 679 -11.54 40.81 33.57
N ASN A 680 -12.63 41.38 33.11
CA ASN A 680 -13.92 40.67 32.92
C ASN A 680 -14.08 39.91 31.58
N LEU A 681 -13.07 39.92 30.71
CA LEU A 681 -13.16 39.18 29.44
C LEU A 681 -13.23 37.68 29.70
N SER A 682 -14.21 37.02 29.10
CA SER A 682 -14.35 35.55 29.12
C SER A 682 -13.21 34.91 28.35
N LEU A 683 -12.60 33.88 28.95
CA LEU A 683 -11.56 33.06 28.29
C LEU A 683 -12.07 32.50 26.97
N LYS A 684 -13.29 31.99 26.94
CA LYS A 684 -13.93 31.46 25.73
C LYS A 684 -14.00 32.49 24.60
N LYS A 685 -14.44 33.73 24.89
CA LYS A 685 -14.48 34.81 23.90
C LYS A 685 -13.09 35.23 23.44
N MET A 686 -12.11 35.29 24.34
CA MET A 686 -10.71 35.62 23.99
C MET A 686 -10.12 34.62 23.00
N LEU A 687 -10.34 33.34 23.26
CA LEU A 687 -9.77 32.21 22.44
C LEU A 687 -10.55 31.95 21.15
N SER A 688 -11.78 32.48 21.05
CA SER A 688 -12.55 32.50 19.79
C SER A 688 -12.32 33.80 18.98
N HIS A 689 -11.41 34.67 19.42
CA HIS A 689 -11.13 35.98 18.80
C HIS A 689 -12.35 36.92 18.73
N TYR A 690 -13.22 36.85 19.74
CA TYR A 690 -14.50 37.59 19.84
C TYR A 690 -14.60 38.47 21.10
N ALA A 691 -13.43 38.89 21.64
CA ALA A 691 -13.32 39.63 22.89
C ALA A 691 -12.93 41.10 22.71
N LYS A 692 -13.12 41.69 21.54
CA LYS A 692 -12.79 43.08 21.22
C LYS A 692 -11.31 43.48 21.43
N LEU A 693 -10.43 42.52 21.49
CA LEU A 693 -8.99 42.77 21.63
C LEU A 693 -8.40 43.34 20.33
N GLN A 694 -7.37 44.17 20.46
CA GLN A 694 -6.55 44.60 19.31
C GLN A 694 -5.91 43.38 18.67
N ALA A 695 -5.72 43.41 17.33
CA ALA A 695 -5.12 42.30 16.60
C ALA A 695 -3.69 41.99 17.09
N TRP A 696 -2.87 43.00 17.20
CA TRP A 696 -1.48 42.94 17.68
C TRP A 696 -1.01 44.33 18.10
N ILE A 697 0.11 44.42 18.84
CA ILE A 697 0.78 45.65 19.24
C ILE A 697 2.22 45.59 18.74
N PRO A 698 2.68 46.58 17.95
CA PRO A 698 4.05 46.58 17.39
C PRO A 698 5.09 47.05 18.44
N PHE A 699 5.30 46.26 19.49
CA PHE A 699 6.16 46.60 20.64
C PHE A 699 7.56 47.06 20.26
N TYR A 700 8.15 46.51 19.20
CA TYR A 700 9.48 46.84 18.75
C TYR A 700 9.60 48.28 18.21
N GLN A 701 8.50 48.85 17.64
CA GLN A 701 8.55 50.20 17.07
C GLN A 701 8.92 51.26 18.09
N ASN A 702 8.47 51.10 19.34
CA ASN A 702 8.80 52.05 20.44
C ASN A 702 10.30 52.03 20.81
N THR A 703 11.03 51.03 20.39
CA THR A 703 12.47 50.84 20.68
C THR A 703 13.40 51.32 19.56
N LEU A 704 12.84 51.63 18.36
CA LEU A 704 13.66 51.95 17.19
C LEU A 704 14.33 53.34 17.30
N ASN A 705 13.65 54.32 17.90
CA ASN A 705 14.17 55.70 18.03
C ASN A 705 15.35 55.80 19.01
N ASN A 706 15.42 54.86 20.00
CA ASN A 706 16.46 54.82 21.01
C ASN A 706 17.12 53.46 21.04
N PHE A 707 17.52 52.94 19.87
CA PHE A 707 17.95 51.57 19.72
C PHE A 707 19.03 51.16 20.73
N ASP A 708 20.04 51.99 20.92
CA ASP A 708 21.14 51.73 21.85
C ASP A 708 20.72 51.77 23.35
N GLU A 709 19.52 52.22 23.67
CA GLU A 709 18.96 52.13 25.03
C GLU A 709 18.42 50.72 25.29
N TYR A 710 17.88 50.08 24.27
CA TYR A 710 17.15 48.82 24.40
C TYR A 710 17.93 47.60 23.95
N TYR A 711 18.96 47.73 23.10
CA TYR A 711 19.64 46.59 22.52
C TYR A 711 21.17 46.63 22.67
N ARG A 712 21.77 45.41 22.76
CA ARG A 712 23.21 45.16 22.68
C ARG A 712 23.50 43.98 21.79
N THR A 713 24.69 43.95 21.19
CA THR A 713 25.18 42.81 20.40
C THR A 713 25.82 41.71 21.25
N THR A 714 25.96 41.96 22.57
CA THR A 714 26.54 41.00 23.52
C THR A 714 25.59 40.86 24.72
N ALA A 715 25.35 39.60 25.13
CA ALA A 715 24.52 39.32 26.29
C ALA A 715 25.14 39.86 27.60
N SER A 716 24.32 40.40 28.49
CA SER A 716 24.68 40.81 29.85
C SER A 716 23.48 40.58 30.77
N ALA A 717 23.67 40.79 32.08
CA ALA A 717 22.55 40.69 33.03
C ALA A 717 21.42 41.68 32.73
N GLU A 718 21.78 42.90 32.23
CA GLU A 718 20.84 43.93 31.83
C GLU A 718 20.20 43.69 30.47
N PHE A 719 20.93 43.05 29.53
CA PHE A 719 20.50 42.74 28.16
C PHE A 719 20.54 41.24 27.97
N SER A 720 19.58 40.52 28.58
CA SER A 720 19.57 39.09 28.66
C SER A 720 18.57 38.40 27.70
N ILE A 721 17.62 39.16 27.10
CA ILE A 721 16.60 38.60 26.23
C ILE A 721 17.15 38.47 24.79
N PRO A 722 17.40 37.25 24.26
CA PRO A 722 17.90 37.08 22.91
C PRO A 722 16.77 37.33 21.89
N VAL A 723 16.95 38.37 21.05
CA VAL A 723 16.05 38.67 19.93
C VAL A 723 16.52 37.96 18.66
N THR A 724 17.84 37.82 18.54
CA THR A 724 18.52 36.96 17.54
C THR A 724 19.82 36.45 18.18
N GLU A 725 20.61 35.64 17.42
CA GLU A 725 21.93 35.18 17.90
C GLU A 725 22.86 36.31 18.35
N ASN A 726 22.75 37.50 17.75
CA ASN A 726 23.68 38.64 17.95
C ASN A 726 22.94 39.91 18.33
N LEU A 727 21.75 39.84 18.91
CA LEU A 727 20.98 40.99 19.35
C LEU A 727 20.19 40.64 20.60
N PHE A 728 20.46 41.36 21.68
CA PHE A 728 19.88 41.15 23.00
C PHE A 728 19.12 42.38 23.44
N LEU A 729 17.85 42.18 23.87
CA LEU A 729 16.97 43.20 24.38
C LEU A 729 17.17 43.32 25.92
N ARG A 730 16.95 44.52 26.43
CA ARG A 730 16.97 44.81 27.84
C ARG A 730 15.94 43.94 28.60
N SER A 731 16.36 43.38 29.73
CA SER A 731 15.62 42.35 30.47
C SER A 731 14.27 42.81 31.04
N ASP A 732 14.18 44.09 31.44
CA ASP A 732 12.95 44.71 32.00
C ASP A 732 11.90 45.05 30.92
N TYR A 733 12.22 45.00 29.64
CA TYR A 733 11.26 45.33 28.57
C TYR A 733 10.09 44.35 28.48
N LYS A 734 10.24 43.11 28.99
CA LYS A 734 9.15 42.17 29.11
C LYS A 734 7.97 42.77 29.88
N ASP A 735 8.21 43.46 31.01
CA ASP A 735 7.17 44.10 31.84
C ASP A 735 6.44 45.20 31.06
N SER A 736 7.18 45.95 30.21
CA SER A 736 6.61 46.97 29.32
C SER A 736 5.67 46.36 28.27
N ILE A 737 5.96 45.16 27.75
CA ILE A 737 5.08 44.46 26.82
C ILE A 737 3.75 44.13 27.49
N PHE A 738 3.77 43.52 28.68
CA PHE A 738 2.54 43.14 29.40
C PHE A 738 1.75 44.37 29.89
N MET A 739 2.44 45.46 30.25
CA MET A 739 1.78 46.74 30.59
C MET A 739 1.08 47.33 29.35
N GLN A 740 1.72 47.37 28.18
CA GLN A 740 1.09 47.83 26.95
C GLN A 740 -0.13 46.96 26.56
N ILE A 741 -0.07 45.64 26.75
CA ILE A 741 -1.25 44.77 26.56
C ILE A 741 -2.36 45.14 27.54
N LYS A 742 -2.05 45.28 28.84
CA LYS A 742 -2.98 45.61 29.89
C LYS A 742 -3.70 46.94 29.63
N GLU A 743 -2.98 47.97 29.22
CA GLU A 743 -3.44 49.36 29.02
C GLU A 743 -4.09 49.57 27.64
N SER A 744 -3.91 48.66 26.68
CA SER A 744 -4.48 48.84 25.34
C SER A 744 -6.02 48.96 25.38
N GLU A 745 -6.56 49.84 24.52
CA GLU A 745 -8.00 50.03 24.42
C GLU A 745 -8.68 48.80 23.77
N LEU A 746 -9.86 48.48 24.26
CA LEU A 746 -10.73 47.49 23.56
C LEU A 746 -11.37 48.15 22.33
N ARG A 747 -11.55 47.39 21.28
CA ARG A 747 -12.30 47.82 20.09
C ARG A 747 -13.77 48.10 20.43
N THR A 748 -14.42 48.94 19.66
CA THR A 748 -15.82 49.34 19.87
C THR A 748 -16.78 48.24 19.31
N GLU A 749 -16.45 47.64 18.15
CA GLU A 749 -17.30 46.69 17.47
C GLU A 749 -17.26 45.32 18.16
N ASP A 750 -18.44 44.68 18.28
CA ASP A 750 -18.59 43.31 18.74
C ASP A 750 -18.61 42.39 17.54
N GLU A 751 -17.44 42.18 16.98
CA GLU A 751 -17.22 41.43 15.77
C GLU A 751 -15.92 40.58 15.86
N TYR A 752 -15.81 39.60 14.99
CA TYR A 752 -14.60 38.79 14.86
C TYR A 752 -13.37 39.68 14.59
N LYS A 753 -12.34 39.47 15.39
CA LYS A 753 -11.02 40.06 15.12
C LYS A 753 -9.91 39.17 15.64
N TYR A 754 -9.18 38.55 14.70
CA TYR A 754 -8.01 37.78 15.06
C TYR A 754 -7.04 38.58 15.93
N SER A 755 -6.64 38.01 17.07
CA SER A 755 -5.75 38.65 18.04
C SER A 755 -4.69 37.70 18.57
N ASP A 756 -3.44 38.17 18.60
CA ASP A 756 -2.32 37.43 19.23
C ASP A 756 -2.25 37.69 20.75
N LEU A 757 -2.86 38.77 21.25
CA LEU A 757 -2.72 39.21 22.64
C LEU A 757 -3.13 38.17 23.70
N PRO A 758 -4.18 37.37 23.53
CA PRO A 758 -4.51 36.31 24.48
C PRO A 758 -3.36 35.32 24.72
N PHE A 759 -2.59 35.01 23.69
CA PHE A 759 -1.54 34.00 23.76
C PHE A 759 -0.28 34.50 24.51
N TYR A 760 0.01 35.78 24.51
CA TYR A 760 1.02 36.36 25.40
C TYR A 760 0.68 36.10 26.86
N ILE A 761 -0.57 36.39 27.23
CA ILE A 761 -1.07 36.25 28.60
C ILE A 761 -1.12 34.77 29.00
N LEU A 762 -1.67 33.92 28.13
CA LEU A 762 -1.80 32.48 28.41
C LEU A 762 -0.45 31.78 28.53
N ARG A 763 0.52 32.14 27.72
CA ARG A 763 1.87 31.62 27.86
C ARG A 763 2.43 31.92 29.27
N ASP A 764 2.32 33.16 29.74
CA ASP A 764 2.82 33.54 31.07
C ASP A 764 2.02 32.83 32.17
N TYR A 765 0.70 32.73 32.04
CA TYR A 765 -0.16 31.96 32.96
C TYR A 765 0.23 30.50 33.06
N LEU A 766 0.41 29.83 31.94
CA LEU A 766 0.74 28.40 31.91
C LEU A 766 2.15 28.12 32.46
N GLU A 767 3.13 28.98 32.16
CA GLU A 767 4.47 28.90 32.76
C GLU A 767 4.43 29.11 34.29
N GLU A 768 3.61 30.05 34.80
CA GLU A 768 3.42 30.25 36.23
C GLU A 768 2.69 29.06 36.88
N LEU A 769 1.62 28.56 36.24
CA LEU A 769 0.81 27.45 36.74
C LEU A 769 1.63 26.18 36.93
N TYR A 770 2.45 25.82 35.97
CA TYR A 770 3.23 24.60 36.00
C TYR A 770 4.67 24.77 36.54
N GLY A 771 5.13 25.99 36.71
CA GLY A 771 6.46 26.32 37.22
C GLY A 771 7.61 25.98 36.25
N SER A 772 7.31 25.84 34.96
CA SER A 772 8.26 25.50 33.91
C SER A 772 8.01 26.30 32.63
N LYS A 773 8.98 26.38 31.71
CA LYS A 773 8.86 27.11 30.47
C LYS A 773 8.06 26.34 29.41
N MET A 774 7.46 27.06 28.45
CA MET A 774 6.61 26.43 27.41
C MET A 774 7.35 25.40 26.58
N ASP A 775 8.63 25.59 26.31
CA ASP A 775 9.45 24.61 25.60
C ASP A 775 9.63 23.32 26.39
N GLU A 776 9.86 23.41 27.71
CA GLU A 776 9.94 22.29 28.64
C GLU A 776 8.55 21.60 28.78
N LEU A 777 7.47 22.41 28.97
CA LEU A 777 6.11 21.87 29.12
C LEU A 777 5.67 21.07 27.89
N THR A 778 5.90 21.60 26.70
CA THR A 778 5.53 20.88 25.46
C THR A 778 6.37 19.63 25.23
N GLU A 779 7.66 19.68 25.58
CA GLU A 779 8.57 18.55 25.49
C GLU A 779 8.14 17.42 26.45
N ASP A 780 7.94 17.75 27.74
CA ASP A 780 7.68 16.76 28.78
C ASP A 780 6.30 16.12 28.68
N PHE A 781 5.27 16.90 28.36
CA PHE A 781 3.90 16.37 28.31
C PHE A 781 3.53 15.71 26.98
N PHE A 782 4.11 16.17 25.86
CA PHE A 782 3.71 15.72 24.52
C PHE A 782 4.90 15.26 23.66
N TYR A 783 5.84 16.14 23.33
CA TYR A 783 6.73 15.92 22.18
C TYR A 783 7.68 14.75 22.38
N SER A 784 8.33 14.64 23.53
CA SER A 784 9.22 13.51 23.83
C SER A 784 8.49 12.19 23.74
N SER A 785 7.35 12.05 24.41
CA SER A 785 6.62 10.79 24.47
C SER A 785 5.88 10.43 23.18
N MET A 786 5.61 11.42 22.29
CA MET A 786 5.10 11.21 20.94
C MET A 786 6.22 10.95 19.90
N GLY A 787 7.47 11.07 20.28
CA GLY A 787 8.62 10.95 19.38
C GLY A 787 8.75 12.09 18.36
N LEU A 788 8.32 13.31 18.70
CA LEU A 788 8.40 14.49 17.82
C LEU A 788 9.81 15.07 17.90
N LYS A 789 10.71 14.57 17.08
CA LYS A 789 12.12 14.97 17.10
C LYS A 789 12.37 16.32 16.44
N ASN A 790 11.49 16.70 15.50
CA ASN A 790 11.66 17.90 14.66
C ASN A 790 10.70 19.05 15.02
N LEU A 791 9.91 18.93 16.10
CA LEU A 791 9.02 20.00 16.58
C LEU A 791 9.61 20.60 17.85
N LYS A 792 10.26 21.77 17.75
CA LYS A 792 11.05 22.36 18.85
C LYS A 792 10.95 23.89 18.87
N TYR A 793 11.00 24.43 20.09
CA TYR A 793 11.44 25.83 20.29
C TYR A 793 12.96 25.90 20.20
N PHE A 794 13.53 27.07 19.99
CA PHE A 794 14.99 27.30 19.92
C PHE A 794 15.70 26.31 18.97
N PRO A 795 15.36 26.26 17.67
CA PRO A 795 15.84 25.23 16.75
C PRO A 795 17.37 25.19 16.62
N LEU A 796 18.08 26.27 16.87
CA LEU A 796 19.57 26.30 16.84
C LEU A 796 20.23 25.43 17.93
N ASN A 797 19.50 25.10 19.01
CA ASN A 797 19.97 24.20 20.05
C ASN A 797 19.83 22.71 19.65
N HIS A 798 19.03 22.41 18.63
CA HIS A 798 18.62 21.05 18.29
C HIS A 798 19.04 20.64 16.88
N PHE A 799 19.10 21.57 15.93
CA PHE A 799 19.32 21.28 14.50
C PHE A 799 20.58 21.97 13.96
N LYS A 800 21.15 21.36 12.93
CA LYS A 800 22.23 22.00 12.19
C LYS A 800 21.70 23.22 11.43
N TYR A 801 22.48 24.29 11.35
CA TYR A 801 22.09 25.53 10.70
C TYR A 801 21.58 25.35 9.26
N ASN A 802 22.15 24.41 8.50
CA ASN A 802 21.71 24.11 7.13
C ASN A 802 20.39 23.32 7.01
N GLN A 803 19.85 22.80 8.11
CA GLN A 803 18.53 22.16 8.12
C GLN A 803 17.38 23.16 8.29
N ILE A 804 17.65 24.36 8.79
CA ILE A 804 16.65 25.37 9.09
C ILE A 804 16.47 26.28 7.87
N ALA A 805 15.23 26.49 7.44
CA ALA A 805 14.91 27.46 6.39
C ALA A 805 14.91 28.89 6.94
N PRO A 806 15.50 29.88 6.28
CA PRO A 806 15.41 31.27 6.70
C PRO A 806 13.99 31.80 6.47
N SER A 807 13.50 32.67 7.38
CA SER A 807 12.14 33.23 7.30
C SER A 807 12.08 34.61 6.63
N GLU A 808 13.10 35.47 6.81
CA GLU A 808 13.11 36.84 6.27
C GLU A 808 14.53 37.40 6.18
N LYS A 809 14.75 38.41 5.33
CA LYS A 809 15.86 39.33 5.41
C LYS A 809 15.36 40.61 6.03
N ASP A 810 15.35 40.68 7.38
CA ASP A 810 14.89 41.87 8.11
C ASP A 810 15.84 43.05 7.87
N THR A 811 15.38 44.06 7.19
CA THR A 811 16.14 45.27 6.87
C THR A 811 15.82 46.45 7.80
N LEU A 812 14.73 46.34 8.56
CA LEU A 812 14.20 47.43 9.36
C LEU A 812 14.72 47.41 10.81
N TRP A 813 14.51 46.32 11.51
CA TRP A 813 14.73 46.19 12.96
C TRP A 813 16.00 45.41 13.27
N ARG A 814 16.03 44.11 12.94
CA ARG A 814 17.14 43.15 13.29
C ARG A 814 18.33 43.26 12.34
N LYS A 815 18.14 43.84 11.14
CA LYS A 815 19.14 44.08 10.06
C LYS A 815 19.99 42.91 9.71
N GLN A 816 19.37 41.72 9.65
CA GLN A 816 20.03 40.46 9.33
C GLN A 816 19.05 39.44 8.68
N ILE A 817 19.56 38.35 8.19
CA ILE A 817 18.74 37.21 7.78
C ILE A 817 18.24 36.48 9.03
N ILE A 818 16.93 36.36 9.17
CA ILE A 818 16.29 35.64 10.26
C ILE A 818 16.27 34.15 9.92
N LYS A 819 17.06 33.37 10.66
CA LYS A 819 17.23 31.96 10.46
C LYS A 819 17.54 31.28 11.78
N GLY A 820 16.63 30.37 12.23
CA GLY A 820 16.76 29.69 13.51
C GLY A 820 16.35 30.55 14.73
N THR A 821 15.89 31.77 14.49
CA THR A 821 15.22 32.63 15.48
C THR A 821 13.84 32.98 14.95
N VAL A 822 12.86 33.16 15.84
CA VAL A 822 11.45 33.35 15.46
C VAL A 822 11.26 34.59 14.59
N HIS A 823 10.46 34.45 13.54
CA HIS A 823 10.12 35.54 12.62
C HIS A 823 9.31 36.63 13.33
N ASP A 824 8.29 36.21 14.11
CA ASP A 824 7.42 37.14 14.83
C ASP A 824 8.19 38.08 15.78
N GLN A 825 7.95 39.38 15.64
CA GLN A 825 8.67 40.39 16.40
C GLN A 825 8.34 40.35 17.90
N GLY A 826 7.07 40.13 18.25
CA GLY A 826 6.65 40.09 19.65
C GLY A 826 7.17 38.87 20.38
N ALA A 827 7.13 37.71 19.74
CA ALA A 827 7.74 36.49 20.28
C ALA A 827 9.27 36.62 20.41
N ALA A 828 9.95 37.30 19.46
CA ALA A 828 11.39 37.57 19.53
C ALA A 828 11.71 38.47 20.74
N MET A 829 10.91 39.50 21.04
CA MET A 829 11.07 40.36 22.20
C MET A 829 10.78 39.68 23.55
N LEU A 830 10.12 38.51 23.52
CA LEU A 830 9.97 37.62 24.66
C LEU A 830 11.07 36.54 24.76
N GLY A 831 12.14 36.66 23.95
CA GLY A 831 13.26 35.75 23.95
C GLY A 831 13.08 34.50 23.05
N GLY A 832 12.11 34.56 22.13
CA GLY A 832 11.89 33.51 21.14
C GLY A 832 10.69 32.59 21.42
N ILE A 833 10.13 32.59 22.62
CA ILE A 833 8.92 31.85 22.97
C ILE A 833 7.75 32.78 23.15
N GLY A 834 6.82 32.80 22.21
CA GLY A 834 5.51 33.41 22.38
C GLY A 834 4.45 32.32 22.38
N GLY A 835 3.35 32.48 23.11
CA GLY A 835 2.23 31.53 23.02
C GLY A 835 1.58 31.48 21.62
N HIS A 836 1.82 32.52 20.82
CA HIS A 836 1.28 32.69 19.45
C HIS A 836 2.26 32.31 18.34
N ALA A 837 3.57 32.30 18.62
CA ALA A 837 4.65 32.00 17.67
C ALA A 837 5.92 31.56 18.42
N GLY A 838 6.90 30.98 17.71
CA GLY A 838 8.20 30.56 18.23
C GLY A 838 8.51 29.09 18.06
N LEU A 839 7.52 28.29 17.68
CA LEU A 839 7.70 26.87 17.38
C LEU A 839 8.23 26.69 15.96
N PHE A 840 9.15 25.75 15.80
CA PHE A 840 9.72 25.33 14.53
C PHE A 840 9.48 23.84 14.30
N GLY A 841 9.32 23.42 13.03
CA GLY A 841 9.08 22.01 12.75
C GLY A 841 9.12 21.66 11.27
N ASN A 842 8.95 20.37 11.01
CA ASN A 842 8.73 19.78 9.68
C ASN A 842 7.28 19.31 9.51
N ALA A 843 6.91 18.96 8.28
CA ALA A 843 5.53 18.56 7.98
C ALA A 843 5.10 17.29 8.70
N GLU A 844 6.00 16.33 8.88
CA GLU A 844 5.69 15.04 9.51
C GLU A 844 5.32 15.21 11.00
N ASP A 845 6.11 15.94 11.78
CA ASP A 845 5.82 16.11 13.21
C ASP A 845 4.60 17.03 13.45
N VAL A 846 4.36 18.01 12.56
CA VAL A 846 3.10 18.77 12.54
C VAL A 846 1.92 17.82 12.29
N ALA A 847 2.04 16.93 11.31
CA ALA A 847 0.99 15.96 11.00
C ALA A 847 0.72 15.01 12.17
N LYS A 848 1.75 14.54 12.90
CA LYS A 848 1.58 13.70 14.10
C LYS A 848 0.73 14.38 15.18
N MET A 849 0.95 15.67 15.44
CA MET A 849 0.10 16.43 16.35
C MET A 849 -1.34 16.54 15.84
N MET A 850 -1.53 16.80 14.53
CA MET A 850 -2.86 16.86 13.94
C MET A 850 -3.57 15.49 13.99
N LEU A 851 -2.83 14.37 13.82
CA LEU A 851 -3.36 13.02 13.98
C LEU A 851 -3.79 12.74 15.44
N MET A 852 -3.01 13.17 16.42
CA MET A 852 -3.37 13.04 17.83
C MET A 852 -4.73 13.72 18.10
N TYR A 853 -4.95 14.94 17.60
CA TYR A 853 -6.25 15.59 17.70
C TYR A 853 -7.36 14.86 16.95
N LEU A 854 -7.08 14.39 15.73
CA LEU A 854 -8.04 13.65 14.89
C LEU A 854 -8.51 12.36 15.58
N ASN A 855 -7.60 11.69 16.31
CA ASN A 855 -7.89 10.46 17.04
C ASN A 855 -8.43 10.70 18.45
N GLY A 856 -8.99 11.88 18.74
CA GLY A 856 -9.57 12.18 20.04
C GLY A 856 -8.55 12.19 21.18
N GLY A 857 -7.32 12.61 20.90
CA GLY A 857 -6.25 12.76 21.88
C GLY A 857 -5.39 11.50 22.08
N ASP A 858 -5.62 10.44 21.32
CA ASP A 858 -4.78 9.23 21.33
C ASP A 858 -3.65 9.35 20.30
N TYR A 859 -2.45 8.93 20.70
CA TYR A 859 -1.32 8.73 19.80
C TYR A 859 -0.48 7.54 20.27
N ALA A 860 -0.21 6.61 19.38
CA ALA A 860 0.56 5.38 19.65
C ALA A 860 0.04 4.56 20.84
N GLY A 861 -1.29 4.51 21.04
CA GLY A 861 -1.93 3.78 22.13
C GLY A 861 -1.88 4.49 23.50
N LYS A 862 -1.38 5.75 23.53
CA LYS A 862 -1.38 6.59 24.73
C LYS A 862 -2.40 7.72 24.61
N GLN A 863 -3.33 7.81 25.56
CA GLN A 863 -4.28 8.91 25.67
C GLN A 863 -3.59 10.14 26.29
N TYR A 864 -3.37 11.18 25.49
CA TYR A 864 -2.79 12.46 25.92
C TYR A 864 -3.85 13.43 26.40
N LEU A 865 -4.98 13.50 25.72
CA LEU A 865 -6.13 14.36 25.98
C LEU A 865 -7.42 13.54 25.83
N ARG A 866 -8.48 13.92 26.55
CA ARG A 866 -9.78 13.24 26.42
C ARG A 866 -10.48 13.64 25.14
N PRO A 867 -11.19 12.72 24.46
CA PRO A 867 -11.99 13.05 23.27
C PRO A 867 -12.98 14.20 23.52
N SER A 868 -13.64 14.21 24.70
CA SER A 868 -14.58 15.27 25.08
C SER A 868 -13.95 16.65 25.20
N THR A 869 -12.67 16.73 25.56
CA THR A 869 -11.92 18.00 25.64
C THR A 869 -11.66 18.52 24.25
N ILE A 870 -11.21 17.67 23.33
CA ILE A 870 -11.00 18.04 21.92
C ILE A 870 -12.31 18.50 21.30
N ASP A 871 -13.41 17.77 21.48
CA ASP A 871 -14.74 18.17 20.99
C ASP A 871 -15.18 19.52 21.54
N LYS A 872 -14.97 19.75 22.86
CA LYS A 872 -15.27 21.03 23.52
C LYS A 872 -14.50 22.18 22.87
N PHE A 873 -13.19 22.02 22.63
CA PHE A 873 -12.36 23.06 22.04
C PHE A 873 -12.57 23.20 20.51
N ASN A 874 -13.01 22.15 19.82
CA ASN A 874 -13.34 22.19 18.40
C ASN A 874 -14.74 22.78 18.11
N THR A 875 -15.58 22.93 19.15
CA THR A 875 -16.94 23.47 18.99
C THR A 875 -16.90 24.93 18.56
N CYS A 876 -17.69 25.28 17.54
CA CYS A 876 -17.89 26.66 17.11
C CYS A 876 -18.96 27.30 17.97
N TYR A 877 -18.59 28.04 18.97
CA TYR A 877 -19.52 28.64 19.95
C TYR A 877 -20.24 29.89 19.44
N TYR A 878 -19.67 30.58 18.47
CA TYR A 878 -20.14 31.86 17.95
C TYR A 878 -20.33 31.83 16.40
N CYS A 879 -20.64 30.67 15.85
CA CYS A 879 -20.91 30.53 14.40
C CYS A 879 -22.17 31.31 13.98
N GLU A 880 -23.18 31.42 14.87
CA GLU A 880 -24.41 32.21 14.63
C GLU A 880 -24.14 33.70 14.56
N GLU A 881 -23.02 34.17 15.20
CA GLU A 881 -22.53 35.52 15.15
C GLU A 881 -21.42 35.73 14.07
N GLU A 882 -21.39 34.84 13.08
CA GLU A 882 -20.43 34.88 11.98
C GLU A 882 -18.93 34.72 12.41
N VAL A 883 -18.71 34.22 13.62
CA VAL A 883 -17.37 33.93 14.13
C VAL A 883 -17.03 32.47 13.93
N ARG A 884 -16.41 32.13 12.79
CA ARG A 884 -16.03 30.75 12.40
C ARG A 884 -14.83 30.25 13.18
N ARG A 885 -14.87 30.22 14.50
CA ARG A 885 -13.79 29.74 15.36
C ARG A 885 -14.26 28.70 16.36
N GLY A 886 -13.46 27.66 16.52
CA GLY A 886 -13.44 26.90 17.75
C GLY A 886 -12.64 27.66 18.82
N ILE A 887 -12.24 27.00 19.88
CA ILE A 887 -11.34 27.53 20.87
C ILE A 887 -9.91 27.34 20.36
N VAL A 888 -9.29 28.43 19.94
CA VAL A 888 -7.98 28.51 19.26
C VAL A 888 -8.01 28.00 17.82
N PHE A 889 -8.68 26.88 17.58
CA PHE A 889 -8.79 26.30 16.23
C PHE A 889 -9.51 27.24 15.25
N ASP A 890 -9.00 27.30 14.04
CA ASP A 890 -9.72 27.83 12.88
C ASP A 890 -10.71 26.79 12.36
N LYS A 891 -11.86 27.24 11.83
CA LYS A 891 -12.91 26.42 11.25
C LYS A 891 -13.07 26.73 9.76
N PRO A 892 -13.64 25.82 8.96
CA PRO A 892 -14.01 26.11 7.57
C PRO A 892 -14.91 27.35 7.48
N GLN A 893 -14.95 27.96 6.32
CA GLN A 893 -15.81 29.11 6.05
C GLN A 893 -17.28 28.78 6.24
N LEU A 894 -18.05 29.80 6.67
CA LEU A 894 -19.51 29.73 6.81
C LEU A 894 -20.21 30.07 5.49
N GLU A 895 -19.55 30.83 4.62
CA GLU A 895 -19.97 31.27 3.29
C GLU A 895 -18.92 30.90 2.24
N ASP A 896 -19.01 31.51 1.03
CA ASP A 896 -18.18 31.10 -0.14
C ASP A 896 -16.68 31.38 0.02
N GLU A 897 -16.28 32.40 0.79
CA GLU A 897 -14.86 32.75 0.98
C GLU A 897 -14.35 32.39 2.37
N GLY A 898 -13.14 31.81 2.45
CA GLY A 898 -12.59 31.43 3.75
C GLY A 898 -11.19 30.81 3.69
N PRO A 899 -10.75 30.24 4.81
CA PRO A 899 -9.38 29.70 4.92
C PRO A 899 -9.17 28.36 4.25
N THR A 900 -10.23 27.70 3.74
CA THR A 900 -10.19 26.37 3.12
C THR A 900 -10.79 26.39 1.71
N CYS A 901 -10.75 25.28 1.00
CA CYS A 901 -11.42 25.12 -0.30
C CYS A 901 -12.96 25.16 -0.23
N GLY A 902 -13.57 25.16 0.96
CA GLY A 902 -15.03 24.99 1.10
C GLY A 902 -15.50 23.55 0.96
N CYS A 903 -14.60 22.63 0.71
CA CYS A 903 -14.89 21.18 0.50
C CYS A 903 -14.81 20.35 1.80
N LEU A 904 -14.35 20.92 2.91
CA LEU A 904 -14.20 20.26 4.20
C LEU A 904 -15.52 20.19 4.99
N SER A 905 -15.63 19.19 5.86
CA SER A 905 -16.72 19.11 6.83
C SER A 905 -16.63 20.25 7.87
N MET A 906 -17.75 20.66 8.43
CA MET A 906 -17.78 21.66 9.53
C MET A 906 -17.15 21.15 10.84
N LYS A 907 -16.88 19.84 10.95
CA LYS A 907 -16.09 19.28 12.06
C LYS A 907 -14.59 19.51 11.90
N SER A 908 -14.15 19.89 10.72
CA SER A 908 -12.75 20.15 10.42
C SER A 908 -12.20 21.28 11.29
N PHE A 909 -10.91 21.20 11.56
CA PHE A 909 -10.17 22.17 12.34
C PHE A 909 -8.74 22.31 11.83
N GLY A 910 -8.17 23.48 12.07
CA GLY A 910 -6.80 23.74 11.63
C GLY A 910 -6.33 25.14 12.00
N HIS A 911 -5.25 25.56 11.37
CA HIS A 911 -4.76 26.94 11.46
C HIS A 911 -3.81 27.24 10.28
N SER A 912 -3.60 28.53 10.00
CA SER A 912 -2.58 29.00 9.07
C SER A 912 -1.53 29.84 9.79
N GLY A 913 -0.31 29.89 9.24
CA GLY A 913 0.78 30.71 9.77
C GLY A 913 1.24 31.78 8.79
N PHE A 914 1.74 32.89 9.33
CA PHE A 914 2.18 34.05 8.55
C PHE A 914 3.31 33.73 7.57
N THR A 915 4.19 32.80 7.91
CA THR A 915 5.29 32.31 7.05
C THR A 915 4.83 31.47 5.86
N GLY A 916 3.51 31.26 5.72
CA GLY A 916 2.88 30.47 4.66
C GLY A 916 2.53 29.05 5.08
N THR A 917 2.74 28.70 6.34
CA THR A 917 2.40 27.38 6.91
C THR A 917 0.89 27.18 7.02
N TYR A 918 0.45 25.90 6.97
CA TYR A 918 -0.96 25.53 6.95
C TYR A 918 -1.10 24.10 7.43
N ALA A 919 -2.02 23.83 8.36
CA ALA A 919 -2.29 22.49 8.87
C ALA A 919 -3.77 22.33 9.18
N TRP A 920 -4.41 21.32 8.62
CA TRP A 920 -5.84 21.04 8.78
C TRP A 920 -6.10 19.54 8.93
N ALA A 921 -7.12 19.22 9.73
CA ALA A 921 -7.65 17.89 9.90
C ALA A 921 -9.17 17.88 9.69
N ASP A 922 -9.67 16.88 8.95
CA ASP A 922 -11.10 16.64 8.72
C ASP A 922 -11.51 15.29 9.34
N PRO A 923 -12.28 15.28 10.43
CA PRO A 923 -12.73 14.06 11.10
C PRO A 923 -13.72 13.21 10.28
N GLU A 924 -14.44 13.77 9.31
CA GLU A 924 -15.41 13.01 8.51
C GLU A 924 -14.73 12.20 7.41
N GLU A 925 -13.73 12.76 6.74
CA GLU A 925 -12.94 12.06 5.72
C GLU A 925 -11.67 11.42 6.29
N GLU A 926 -11.38 11.64 7.57
CA GLU A 926 -10.15 11.21 8.25
C GLU A 926 -8.88 11.69 7.53
N ILE A 927 -8.90 12.94 7.02
CA ILE A 927 -7.81 13.56 6.28
C ILE A 927 -7.04 14.52 7.16
N VAL A 928 -5.70 14.48 7.05
CA VAL A 928 -4.77 15.52 7.53
C VAL A 928 -4.01 16.07 6.34
N TYR A 929 -3.99 17.40 6.21
CA TYR A 929 -3.23 18.10 5.19
C TYR A 929 -2.30 19.14 5.86
N VAL A 930 -1.01 19.05 5.55
CA VAL A 930 0.03 19.98 6.04
C VAL A 930 0.79 20.57 4.85
N PHE A 931 0.96 21.89 4.87
CA PHE A 931 1.80 22.64 3.93
C PHE A 931 2.71 23.56 4.72
N LEU A 932 4.03 23.40 4.63
CA LEU A 932 5.01 24.26 5.31
C LEU A 932 5.89 24.98 4.30
N SER A 933 6.05 26.29 4.45
CA SER A 933 6.89 27.10 3.57
C SER A 933 7.54 28.26 4.33
N ASN A 934 8.47 28.92 3.66
CA ASN A 934 9.04 30.21 4.08
C ASN A 934 8.77 31.29 3.02
N ARG A 935 7.48 31.50 2.63
CA ARG A 935 7.08 32.48 1.64
C ARG A 935 7.60 33.88 1.95
N THR A 936 7.80 34.17 3.22
CA THR A 936 8.30 35.46 3.72
C THR A 936 9.76 35.73 3.40
N PHE A 937 10.50 34.73 2.92
CA PHE A 937 11.88 34.92 2.51
C PHE A 937 11.99 35.29 1.01
N PRO A 938 12.78 36.31 0.64
CA PRO A 938 13.54 37.22 1.54
C PRO A 938 12.72 38.37 2.09
N ASP A 939 11.50 38.58 1.63
CA ASP A 939 10.65 39.76 1.93
C ASP A 939 9.26 39.33 2.38
N ALA A 940 8.90 39.68 3.61
CA ALA A 940 7.61 39.33 4.23
C ALA A 940 6.39 39.95 3.50
N SER A 941 6.59 40.99 2.66
CA SER A 941 5.54 41.58 1.83
C SER A 941 5.09 40.68 0.66
N ASN A 942 5.79 39.58 0.36
CA ASN A 942 5.39 38.63 -0.67
C ASN A 942 4.05 37.94 -0.29
N ALA A 943 2.96 38.42 -0.85
CA ALA A 943 1.61 37.92 -0.62
C ALA A 943 1.14 36.87 -1.66
N LYS A 944 1.92 36.59 -2.71
CA LYS A 944 1.53 35.76 -3.86
C LYS A 944 0.95 34.41 -3.48
N LEU A 945 1.56 33.71 -2.51
CA LEU A 945 1.07 32.41 -2.05
C LEU A 945 -0.35 32.47 -1.46
N ILE A 946 -0.69 33.59 -0.85
CA ILE A 946 -2.02 33.80 -0.25
C ILE A 946 -3.01 34.24 -1.34
N GLU A 947 -2.64 35.22 -2.15
CA GLU A 947 -3.47 35.79 -3.20
C GLU A 947 -3.83 34.78 -4.30
N SER A 948 -2.94 33.81 -4.60
CA SER A 948 -3.19 32.73 -5.56
C SER A 948 -4.07 31.61 -5.03
N ASN A 949 -4.40 31.61 -3.74
CA ASN A 949 -5.10 30.52 -3.06
C ASN A 949 -4.43 29.14 -3.25
N ALA A 950 -3.09 29.08 -3.51
CA ALA A 950 -2.42 27.85 -3.87
C ALA A 950 -2.59 26.73 -2.84
N ARG A 951 -2.60 27.05 -1.53
CA ARG A 951 -2.79 26.05 -0.46
C ARG A 951 -4.19 25.46 -0.46
N THR A 952 -5.22 26.28 -0.67
CA THR A 952 -6.63 25.82 -0.74
C THR A 952 -6.95 25.15 -2.07
N ARG A 953 -6.31 25.54 -3.18
CA ARG A 953 -6.36 24.81 -4.45
C ARG A 953 -5.76 23.40 -4.34
N ILE A 954 -4.63 23.24 -3.62
CA ILE A 954 -4.09 21.91 -3.32
C ILE A 954 -5.09 21.11 -2.47
N GLN A 955 -5.72 21.74 -1.49
CA GLN A 955 -6.75 21.10 -0.66
C GLN A 955 -7.95 20.66 -1.51
N GLU A 956 -8.41 21.46 -2.46
CA GLU A 956 -9.47 21.11 -3.41
C GLU A 956 -9.10 19.86 -4.22
N VAL A 957 -7.89 19.79 -4.78
CA VAL A 957 -7.37 18.61 -5.50
C VAL A 957 -7.40 17.35 -4.61
N ILE A 958 -7.07 17.46 -3.31
CA ILE A 958 -7.12 16.33 -2.38
C ILE A 958 -8.54 15.77 -2.26
N TYR A 959 -9.56 16.65 -2.17
CA TYR A 959 -10.96 16.22 -2.05
C TYR A 959 -11.56 15.78 -3.39
N ASP A 960 -11.17 16.38 -4.51
CA ASP A 960 -11.59 15.96 -5.86
C ASP A 960 -11.04 14.59 -6.22
N ALA A 961 -9.85 14.24 -5.70
CA ALA A 961 -9.26 12.93 -5.89
C ALA A 961 -9.94 11.82 -5.10
N LEU A 962 -10.88 12.11 -4.20
CA LEU A 962 -11.61 11.09 -3.45
C LEU A 962 -12.58 10.32 -4.36
N LEU A 963 -12.38 9.02 -4.45
CA LEU A 963 -13.32 8.12 -5.14
C LEU A 963 -14.59 7.99 -4.28
N LYS A 964 -15.73 8.39 -4.85
CA LYS A 964 -17.06 8.39 -4.22
C LYS A 964 -17.67 7.00 -4.17
#